data_63ab630efd938a776658607cd28a1739
#
_entry.id   63ab630efd938a776658607cd28a1739
#
_cell.length_a   1.000
_cell.length_b   1.000
_cell.length_c   1.000
_cell.angle_alpha   90.00
_cell.angle_beta   90.00
_cell.angle_gamma   90.00
#
_symmetry.space_group_name_H-M   'P 1'
#
loop_
_entity.id
_entity.type
_entity.pdbx_description
1 polymer ?
#
loop_
_entity_poly.entity_id
_entity_poly.type
_entity_poly.pdbx_seq_one_letter_code
_entity_poly.pdbx_strand_id
1 'polypeptide(L)'
;MPKFNLTWLYFAIIAVMAIMLWRGTSNPGSSSKDVSYSELKQYIAKGYSNDITVDKGEGQVSMVIRPEYIRTVFHQSAEQVGGQPRVQARYPSADRVEDYLTTVGYKGKVTYEESHDFFLNILSTLLPLLLLIGFWFFMFRGMGNAGGGLFGVGKSKAKEYNKDEGVKVTFKDVAGQEGAKQEVQEIVDFLKNPDKYTELGGKIPKGALLVGPPGTGKTLLAKAVAGEAGVPFFSMSGSDFVEMFVGVGASRVRDLFQKAKEKAPSIVFIDEIDAVGRARSKGASFGGNDERENTLNQLLTEMDGFGTNSGVIILAATNRVDVLDQALLRAGRFDRQIYVDLPDLPERIAIFNVHLRPLKLQPGLDIELLARQTPGFSGADIANVCNEAALIAARHNREAVTKQDFLDAVDRIIGGLEKKTRVMTNEEKRAIAIHEAGHASVSWLLEHANPLVKVTIVPRGQSLGAAWYLPEERSITTKEQMLDEICATLAGRAAEEVFLGRISSGALNDLERVTQRAYGMVAYLGMSESLPNISYYTNQESFQKPYSEETGRRIDAEVSRLINEQYDRAKRILTENAAKHNALADLLCEHEVIFAADVTNIFGPRPWKSRADIILEEQPQPESEEKSDDKTREGSDESASTGNEQTTDAADYDCTKNAPRRDDRPAATHQVDSPFSPN
;
A
#
# COMPACT_ATOMS: atom_id res chain seq x y z
N MET A 1 -42.11 -7.56 21.05
CA MET A 1 -41.54 -8.73 21.74
C MET A 1 -40.31 -8.30 22.48
N PRO A 2 -40.20 -8.54 23.79
CA PRO A 2 -39.04 -8.11 24.56
C PRO A 2 -37.80 -8.83 24.09
N LYS A 3 -36.74 -8.08 23.79
CA LYS A 3 -35.44 -8.62 23.41
C LYS A 3 -34.83 -9.33 24.61
N PHE A 4 -34.82 -10.67 24.59
CA PHE A 4 -34.13 -11.47 25.59
C PHE A 4 -32.63 -11.17 25.49
N ASN A 5 -32.08 -10.58 26.56
CA ASN A 5 -30.66 -10.26 26.63
C ASN A 5 -29.87 -11.56 26.90
N LEU A 6 -29.09 -12.01 25.96
CA LEU A 6 -28.29 -13.25 26.00
C LEU A 6 -27.35 -13.28 27.23
N THR A 7 -26.96 -12.14 27.74
CA THR A 7 -26.16 -11.98 28.96
C THR A 7 -26.82 -12.56 30.21
N TRP A 8 -28.13 -12.48 30.33
CA TRP A 8 -28.87 -13.07 31.47
C TRP A 8 -28.83 -14.60 31.46
N LEU A 9 -28.79 -15.21 30.28
CA LEU A 9 -28.66 -16.66 30.14
C LEU A 9 -27.28 -17.16 30.58
N TYR A 10 -26.22 -16.40 30.28
CA TYR A 10 -24.88 -16.71 30.80
C TYR A 10 -24.79 -16.62 32.32
N PHE A 11 -25.38 -15.59 32.92
CA PHE A 11 -25.44 -15.48 34.40
C PHE A 11 -26.24 -16.61 35.03
N ALA A 12 -27.33 -17.05 34.42
CA ALA A 12 -28.13 -18.18 34.93
C ALA A 12 -27.33 -19.50 34.86
N ILE A 13 -26.59 -19.77 33.75
CA ILE A 13 -25.77 -20.98 33.63
C ILE A 13 -24.60 -20.97 34.63
N ILE A 14 -23.90 -19.82 34.77
CA ILE A 14 -22.83 -19.66 35.75
C ILE A 14 -23.37 -19.83 37.20
N ALA A 15 -24.54 -19.29 37.49
CA ALA A 15 -25.17 -19.44 38.79
C ALA A 15 -25.55 -20.91 39.10
N VAL A 16 -26.10 -21.63 38.11
CA VAL A 16 -26.42 -23.08 38.25
C VAL A 16 -25.15 -23.90 38.45
N MET A 17 -24.08 -23.61 37.66
CA MET A 17 -22.77 -24.26 37.85
C MET A 17 -22.17 -23.95 39.22
N ALA A 18 -22.23 -22.72 39.66
CA ALA A 18 -21.73 -22.32 40.99
C ALA A 18 -22.50 -23.00 42.11
N ILE A 19 -23.85 -23.15 42.00
CA ILE A 19 -24.69 -23.87 42.97
C ILE A 19 -24.38 -25.38 42.94
N MET A 20 -24.11 -25.98 41.77
CA MET A 20 -23.71 -27.39 41.67
C MET A 20 -22.32 -27.64 42.26
N LEU A 21 -21.35 -26.76 42.01
CA LEU A 21 -20.03 -26.84 42.65
C LEU A 21 -20.11 -26.62 44.17
N TRP A 22 -20.95 -25.71 44.62
CA TRP A 22 -21.14 -25.48 46.05
C TRP A 22 -21.83 -26.65 46.78
N ARG A 23 -22.77 -27.32 46.12
CA ARG A 23 -23.43 -28.53 46.66
C ARG A 23 -22.51 -29.77 46.70
N GLY A 24 -21.52 -29.84 45.75
CA GLY A 24 -20.50 -30.89 45.74
C GLY A 24 -19.46 -30.75 46.85
N THR A 25 -19.30 -29.54 47.41
CA THR A 25 -18.29 -29.25 48.47
C THR A 25 -18.91 -29.16 49.88
N SER A 26 -20.25 -29.26 50.01
CA SER A 26 -20.92 -29.07 51.32
C SER A 26 -21.54 -30.37 51.82
N ASN A 27 -20.73 -31.35 52.20
CA ASN A 27 -21.12 -32.35 53.18
C ASN A 27 -20.45 -31.96 54.52
N PRO A 28 -21.11 -31.21 55.39
CA PRO A 28 -20.55 -30.86 56.70
C PRO A 28 -20.79 -32.02 57.66
N GLY A 29 -19.73 -32.77 57.96
CA GLY A 29 -19.66 -33.34 59.29
C GLY A 29 -19.75 -34.85 59.47
N SER A 30 -19.26 -35.70 58.59
CA SER A 30 -18.89 -37.06 59.00
C SER A 30 -17.41 -37.31 58.57
N SER A 31 -16.52 -37.31 59.56
CA SER A 31 -15.18 -37.80 59.35
C SER A 31 -15.22 -39.30 59.11
N SER A 32 -15.29 -39.73 57.86
CA SER A 32 -15.17 -41.15 57.47
C SER A 32 -13.71 -41.46 57.12
N LYS A 33 -13.23 -42.57 57.63
CA LYS A 33 -11.90 -43.10 57.30
C LYS A 33 -12.03 -44.41 56.56
N ASP A 34 -11.47 -44.50 55.35
CA ASP A 34 -11.41 -45.73 54.59
C ASP A 34 -10.31 -46.63 55.13
N VAL A 35 -10.67 -47.87 55.45
CA VAL A 35 -9.75 -48.89 55.93
C VAL A 35 -9.91 -50.20 55.15
N SER A 36 -8.92 -51.07 55.24
CA SER A 36 -9.07 -52.41 54.64
C SER A 36 -10.10 -53.25 55.43
N TYR A 37 -10.78 -54.13 54.74
CA TYR A 37 -11.74 -55.06 55.34
C TYR A 37 -11.13 -55.88 56.48
N SER A 38 -9.85 -56.20 56.40
CA SER A 38 -9.07 -56.93 57.43
C SER A 38 -8.87 -56.07 58.68
N GLU A 39 -8.64 -54.78 58.53
CA GLU A 39 -8.53 -53.85 59.73
C GLU A 39 -9.90 -53.62 60.36
N LEU A 40 -10.95 -53.49 59.55
CA LEU A 40 -12.29 -53.33 60.05
C LEU A 40 -12.69 -54.55 60.85
N LYS A 41 -12.36 -55.80 60.45
CA LYS A 41 -12.58 -57.02 61.30
C LYS A 41 -11.88 -56.94 62.62
N GLN A 42 -10.60 -56.45 62.62
CA GLN A 42 -9.88 -56.33 63.90
C GLN A 42 -10.53 -55.29 64.81
N TYR A 43 -11.08 -54.21 64.28
CA TYR A 43 -11.79 -53.22 65.07
C TYR A 43 -13.11 -53.76 65.62
N ILE A 44 -13.83 -54.57 64.85
CA ILE A 44 -15.05 -55.28 65.36
C ILE A 44 -14.69 -56.30 66.44
N ALA A 45 -13.67 -57.09 66.27
CA ALA A 45 -13.19 -58.06 67.23
C ALA A 45 -12.78 -57.43 68.60
N LYS A 46 -12.17 -56.24 68.50
CA LYS A 46 -11.78 -55.45 69.68
C LYS A 46 -12.91 -54.65 70.29
N GLY A 47 -14.09 -54.72 69.72
CA GLY A 47 -15.27 -54.06 70.29
C GLY A 47 -15.28 -52.53 70.20
N TYR A 48 -14.61 -51.95 69.18
CA TYR A 48 -14.49 -50.50 69.00
C TYR A 48 -15.79 -49.83 68.53
N SER A 49 -16.79 -50.60 68.12
CA SER A 49 -18.10 -50.08 67.67
C SER A 49 -19.28 -50.83 68.29
N ASN A 50 -20.41 -50.11 68.44
CA ASN A 50 -21.70 -50.67 68.80
C ASN A 50 -22.73 -50.58 67.67
N ASP A 51 -22.43 -49.95 66.59
CA ASP A 51 -23.35 -49.75 65.50
C ASP A 51 -22.58 -49.96 64.12
N ILE A 52 -23.06 -50.93 63.37
CA ILE A 52 -22.53 -51.33 62.11
C ILE A 52 -23.62 -51.20 61.03
N THR A 53 -23.37 -50.51 59.94
CA THR A 53 -24.28 -50.41 58.82
C THR A 53 -23.66 -51.10 57.61
N VAL A 54 -24.38 -52.05 57.02
CA VAL A 54 -24.00 -52.78 55.81
C VAL A 54 -24.85 -52.27 54.68
N ASP A 55 -24.23 -51.57 53.73
CA ASP A 55 -24.88 -51.12 52.54
C ASP A 55 -24.71 -52.15 51.43
N LYS A 56 -25.82 -52.81 51.05
CA LYS A 56 -25.84 -53.83 49.98
C LYS A 56 -25.73 -53.23 48.62
N GLY A 57 -26.16 -52.00 48.41
CA GLY A 57 -26.11 -51.32 47.11
C GLY A 57 -24.69 -50.92 46.72
N GLU A 58 -23.93 -50.35 47.64
CA GLU A 58 -22.54 -49.89 47.40
C GLU A 58 -21.47 -50.93 47.72
N GLY A 59 -21.85 -52.06 48.34
CA GLY A 59 -20.91 -53.11 48.77
C GLY A 59 -19.95 -52.63 49.86
N GLN A 60 -20.43 -51.73 50.73
CA GLN A 60 -19.65 -51.13 51.82
C GLN A 60 -20.21 -51.49 53.18
N VAL A 61 -19.31 -51.67 54.13
CA VAL A 61 -19.67 -51.75 55.53
C VAL A 61 -19.05 -50.57 56.26
N SER A 62 -19.87 -49.85 56.99
CA SER A 62 -19.49 -48.74 57.85
C SER A 62 -19.78 -49.01 59.33
N MET A 63 -18.94 -48.55 60.24
CA MET A 63 -19.14 -48.64 61.66
C MET A 63 -18.82 -47.32 62.33
N VAL A 64 -19.60 -46.99 63.34
CA VAL A 64 -19.40 -45.82 64.19
C VAL A 64 -18.47 -46.17 65.34
N ILE A 65 -17.35 -45.44 65.45
CA ILE A 65 -16.35 -45.67 66.52
C ILE A 65 -16.78 -45.02 67.82
N ARG A 66 -16.66 -45.79 68.90
CA ARG A 66 -16.94 -45.27 70.28
C ARG A 66 -15.98 -44.17 70.68
N PRO A 67 -16.39 -43.14 71.34
CA PRO A 67 -15.57 -41.99 71.73
C PRO A 67 -14.20 -42.37 72.39
N GLU A 68 -14.20 -43.48 73.17
CA GLU A 68 -13.05 -43.96 73.89
C GLU A 68 -11.92 -44.43 72.98
N TYR A 69 -12.22 -44.87 71.72
CA TYR A 69 -11.26 -45.44 70.74
C TYR A 69 -10.98 -44.55 69.57
N ILE A 70 -11.55 -43.32 69.52
CA ILE A 70 -11.31 -42.36 68.41
C ILE A 70 -9.81 -42.05 68.26
N ARG A 71 -9.10 -41.82 69.34
CA ARG A 71 -7.69 -41.52 69.37
C ARG A 71 -6.84 -42.66 68.86
N THR A 72 -7.28 -43.88 69.05
CA THR A 72 -6.56 -45.09 68.59
C THR A 72 -6.77 -45.35 67.07
N VAL A 73 -7.98 -45.01 66.56
CA VAL A 73 -8.34 -45.32 65.15
C VAL A 73 -8.02 -44.15 64.22
N PHE A 74 -8.24 -42.94 64.68
CA PHE A 74 -8.08 -41.74 63.87
C PHE A 74 -6.75 -40.98 64.11
N HIS A 75 -6.02 -41.33 65.21
CA HIS A 75 -4.81 -40.62 65.65
C HIS A 75 -5.02 -39.14 65.97
N GLN A 76 -6.27 -38.72 66.20
CA GLN A 76 -6.71 -37.34 66.49
C GLN A 76 -7.55 -37.30 67.71
N SER A 77 -7.67 -36.13 68.36
CA SER A 77 -8.57 -35.99 69.57
C SER A 77 -10.05 -35.98 69.13
N ALA A 78 -10.91 -36.43 69.99
CA ALA A 78 -12.39 -36.53 69.75
C ALA A 78 -12.97 -35.17 69.36
N GLU A 79 -12.44 -34.05 69.87
CA GLU A 79 -12.83 -32.67 69.52
C GLU A 79 -12.47 -32.24 68.12
N GLN A 80 -11.42 -32.84 67.49
CA GLN A 80 -10.95 -32.52 66.14
C GLN A 80 -11.67 -33.33 65.07
N VAL A 81 -12.25 -34.47 65.40
CA VAL A 81 -12.92 -35.41 64.49
C VAL A 81 -14.40 -35.09 64.27
N GLY A 82 -14.96 -34.08 64.84
CA GLY A 82 -16.35 -33.59 64.72
C GLY A 82 -17.42 -34.60 64.20
N GLY A 83 -18.61 -34.58 64.76
CA GLY A 83 -19.70 -35.46 64.34
C GLY A 83 -19.58 -36.91 64.80
N GLN A 84 -20.21 -37.86 64.13
CA GLN A 84 -20.11 -39.33 64.43
C GLN A 84 -18.96 -39.90 63.57
N PRO A 85 -17.77 -40.20 64.14
CA PRO A 85 -16.66 -40.75 63.41
C PRO A 85 -16.98 -42.13 62.89
N ARG A 86 -16.95 -42.30 61.60
CA ARG A 86 -17.24 -43.56 60.90
C ARG A 86 -15.97 -44.12 60.25
N VAL A 87 -15.82 -45.43 60.34
CA VAL A 87 -14.85 -46.17 59.56
C VAL A 87 -15.57 -47.02 58.54
N GLN A 88 -15.10 -46.98 57.27
CA GLN A 88 -15.80 -47.70 56.23
C GLN A 88 -14.79 -48.60 55.43
N ALA A 89 -15.28 -49.76 54.97
CA ALA A 89 -14.52 -50.70 54.15
C ALA A 89 -15.42 -51.41 53.14
N ARG A 90 -14.87 -51.70 52.00
CA ARG A 90 -15.56 -52.53 51.00
C ARG A 90 -15.44 -54.00 51.40
N TYR A 91 -16.57 -54.73 51.36
CA TYR A 91 -16.63 -56.15 51.66
C TYR A 91 -16.78 -56.99 50.39
N PRO A 92 -16.26 -58.27 50.39
CA PRO A 92 -16.34 -59.17 49.20
C PRO A 92 -17.77 -59.74 48.99
N SER A 93 -18.54 -59.98 50.03
CA SER A 93 -19.97 -60.35 50.01
C SER A 93 -20.60 -60.09 51.34
N ALA A 94 -21.93 -59.74 51.36
CA ALA A 94 -22.73 -59.46 52.59
C ALA A 94 -22.78 -60.66 53.53
N ASP A 95 -22.91 -61.88 52.94
CA ASP A 95 -22.97 -63.12 53.72
C ASP A 95 -21.71 -63.34 54.57
N ARG A 96 -20.54 -63.03 54.02
CA ARG A 96 -19.26 -63.11 54.76
C ARG A 96 -19.13 -62.12 55.91
N VAL A 97 -19.80 -60.98 55.78
CA VAL A 97 -19.84 -59.99 56.88
C VAL A 97 -20.72 -60.55 58.01
N GLU A 98 -21.88 -61.12 57.69
CA GLU A 98 -22.84 -61.72 58.61
C GLU A 98 -22.23 -62.93 59.35
N ASP A 99 -21.62 -63.85 58.61
CA ASP A 99 -20.91 -65.01 59.13
C ASP A 99 -19.80 -64.57 60.12
N TYR A 100 -19.06 -63.52 59.78
CA TYR A 100 -17.99 -63.00 60.62
C TYR A 100 -18.56 -62.39 61.91
N LEU A 101 -19.65 -61.58 61.82
CA LEU A 101 -20.30 -60.94 63.00
C LEU A 101 -20.83 -61.99 63.92
N THR A 102 -21.39 -63.09 63.39
CA THR A 102 -21.90 -64.20 64.16
C THR A 102 -20.75 -65.02 64.81
N THR A 103 -19.70 -65.26 64.11
CA THR A 103 -18.50 -65.98 64.59
C THR A 103 -17.83 -65.25 65.77
N VAL A 104 -17.76 -63.91 65.68
CA VAL A 104 -17.11 -63.05 66.73
C VAL A 104 -18.10 -62.78 67.83
N GLY A 105 -19.38 -63.14 67.79
CA GLY A 105 -20.38 -62.91 68.74
C GLY A 105 -20.71 -61.45 68.96
N TYR A 106 -20.78 -60.70 67.91
CA TYR A 106 -21.03 -59.23 67.96
C TYR A 106 -22.43 -58.97 68.52
N LYS A 107 -22.51 -58.21 69.62
CA LYS A 107 -23.73 -57.85 70.32
C LYS A 107 -24.27 -56.45 70.03
N GLY A 108 -23.66 -55.71 69.16
CA GLY A 108 -24.09 -54.36 68.78
C GLY A 108 -25.21 -54.36 67.73
N LYS A 109 -25.71 -53.20 67.42
CA LYS A 109 -26.76 -53.02 66.38
C LYS A 109 -26.14 -53.19 64.99
N VAL A 110 -26.81 -54.00 64.18
CA VAL A 110 -26.43 -54.14 62.73
C VAL A 110 -27.62 -53.70 61.89
N THR A 111 -27.42 -52.72 61.06
CA THR A 111 -28.43 -52.15 60.15
C THR A 111 -28.05 -52.48 58.73
N TYR A 112 -28.96 -53.01 57.91
CA TYR A 112 -28.83 -53.25 56.51
C TYR A 112 -29.55 -52.19 55.73
N GLU A 113 -28.86 -51.49 54.83
CA GLU A 113 -29.41 -50.46 53.93
C GLU A 113 -29.24 -50.91 52.51
N GLU A 114 -30.25 -50.68 51.66
CA GLU A 114 -30.14 -50.82 50.20
C GLU A 114 -30.30 -49.40 49.62
N SER A 115 -29.24 -48.79 49.22
CA SER A 115 -29.32 -47.52 48.51
C SER A 115 -29.81 -47.71 47.09
N HIS A 116 -31.03 -47.27 46.79
CA HIS A 116 -31.61 -47.28 45.44
C HIS A 116 -31.35 -46.03 44.63
N ASP A 117 -30.19 -45.37 44.81
CA ASP A 117 -29.90 -44.09 44.18
C ASP A 117 -29.32 -44.22 42.75
N PHE A 118 -29.38 -45.41 42.13
CA PHE A 118 -28.90 -45.65 40.75
C PHE A 118 -29.57 -44.72 39.76
N PHE A 119 -30.86 -44.49 39.85
CA PHE A 119 -31.61 -43.61 38.94
C PHE A 119 -31.26 -42.15 39.14
N LEU A 120 -31.07 -41.68 40.36
CA LEU A 120 -30.66 -40.32 40.68
C LEU A 120 -29.21 -40.03 40.28
N ASN A 121 -28.32 -41.02 40.42
CA ASN A 121 -26.93 -40.89 39.99
C ASN A 121 -26.80 -40.86 38.48
N ILE A 122 -27.55 -41.66 37.72
CA ILE A 122 -27.61 -41.58 36.25
C ILE A 122 -28.22 -40.25 35.83
N LEU A 123 -29.29 -39.79 36.45
CA LEU A 123 -29.95 -38.53 36.10
C LEU A 123 -29.02 -37.33 36.38
N SER A 124 -28.30 -37.35 37.49
CA SER A 124 -27.33 -36.27 37.84
C SER A 124 -26.14 -36.20 36.87
N THR A 125 -25.73 -37.35 36.31
CA THR A 125 -24.64 -37.43 35.31
C THR A 125 -25.10 -37.10 33.89
N LEU A 126 -26.31 -37.53 33.50
CA LEU A 126 -26.87 -37.30 32.18
C LEU A 126 -27.53 -35.92 32.00
N LEU A 127 -28.07 -35.33 33.09
CA LEU A 127 -28.76 -34.04 33.02
C LEU A 127 -27.85 -32.91 32.49
N PRO A 128 -26.61 -32.73 32.98
CA PRO A 128 -25.66 -31.73 32.42
C PRO A 128 -25.37 -31.99 30.96
N LEU A 129 -25.22 -33.26 30.57
CA LEU A 129 -24.95 -33.65 29.19
C LEU A 129 -26.13 -33.33 28.25
N LEU A 130 -27.35 -33.63 28.68
CA LEU A 130 -28.59 -33.30 27.97
C LEU A 130 -28.81 -31.80 27.87
N LEU A 131 -28.49 -31.04 28.91
CA LEU A 131 -28.54 -29.59 28.93
C LEU A 131 -27.49 -29.01 27.95
N LEU A 132 -26.31 -29.58 27.89
CA LEU A 132 -25.24 -29.18 27.00
C LEU A 132 -25.61 -29.47 25.51
N ILE A 133 -26.16 -30.65 25.23
CA ILE A 133 -26.68 -31.02 23.90
C ILE A 133 -27.88 -30.13 23.54
N GLY A 134 -28.81 -29.88 24.45
CA GLY A 134 -29.95 -28.97 24.25
C GLY A 134 -29.50 -27.55 23.97
N PHE A 135 -28.48 -27.06 24.70
CA PHE A 135 -27.85 -25.75 24.50
C PHE A 135 -27.18 -25.68 23.13
N TRP A 136 -26.44 -26.73 22.73
CA TRP A 136 -25.82 -26.84 21.40
C TRP A 136 -26.88 -26.85 20.30
N PHE A 137 -27.94 -27.63 20.45
CA PHE A 137 -29.05 -27.68 19.51
C PHE A 137 -29.78 -26.32 19.39
N PHE A 138 -30.02 -25.64 20.54
CA PHE A 138 -30.64 -24.32 20.55
C PHE A 138 -29.72 -23.25 19.94
N MET A 139 -28.41 -23.30 20.20
CA MET A 139 -27.43 -22.43 19.62
C MET A 139 -27.35 -22.62 18.10
N PHE A 140 -27.34 -23.88 17.62
CA PHE A 140 -27.36 -24.16 16.18
C PHE A 140 -28.70 -23.79 15.53
N ARG A 141 -29.81 -23.95 16.18
CA ARG A 141 -31.12 -23.54 15.68
C ARG A 141 -31.29 -22.02 15.65
N GLY A 142 -30.67 -21.29 16.57
CA GLY A 142 -30.59 -19.83 16.56
C GLY A 142 -29.63 -19.31 15.47
N MET A 143 -28.58 -20.04 15.17
CA MET A 143 -27.61 -19.74 14.08
C MET A 143 -28.16 -20.04 12.68
N GLY A 144 -29.17 -20.89 12.54
CA GLY A 144 -29.79 -21.18 11.23
C GLY A 144 -30.46 -19.96 10.59
N ASN A 145 -30.87 -18.97 11.37
CA ASN A 145 -31.42 -17.71 10.85
C ASN A 145 -30.42 -16.54 10.86
N ALA A 146 -29.23 -16.71 11.48
CA ALA A 146 -28.08 -15.81 11.46
C ALA A 146 -26.91 -16.38 10.63
N GLY A 147 -27.16 -17.40 9.82
CA GLY A 147 -26.20 -18.22 9.07
C GLY A 147 -25.39 -17.50 7.97
N GLY A 148 -25.30 -16.17 8.02
CA GLY A 148 -24.41 -15.37 7.16
C GLY A 148 -23.02 -15.09 7.75
N GLY A 149 -22.77 -15.27 9.05
CA GLY A 149 -21.59 -14.72 9.70
C GLY A 149 -20.33 -15.61 9.71
N LEU A 150 -20.44 -16.89 9.94
CA LEU A 150 -19.27 -17.79 10.04
C LEU A 150 -18.83 -18.42 8.70
N PHE A 151 -19.79 -18.63 7.78
CA PHE A 151 -19.47 -19.11 6.42
C PHE A 151 -19.31 -17.97 5.42
N GLY A 152 -19.49 -16.71 5.80
CA GLY A 152 -19.31 -15.53 4.98
C GLY A 152 -17.87 -15.00 4.89
N VAL A 153 -16.93 -15.56 5.64
CA VAL A 153 -15.52 -15.08 5.68
C VAL A 153 -14.82 -15.25 4.32
N GLY A 154 -15.24 -16.19 3.49
CA GLY A 154 -14.70 -16.40 2.14
C GLY A 154 -15.41 -15.64 1.02
N LYS A 155 -16.48 -14.88 1.31
CA LYS A 155 -17.15 -14.07 0.28
C LYS A 155 -16.38 -12.80 0.00
N SER A 156 -16.21 -12.49 -1.28
CA SER A 156 -15.53 -11.28 -1.71
C SER A 156 -16.32 -10.03 -1.26
N LYS A 157 -15.61 -9.05 -0.71
CA LYS A 157 -16.13 -7.71 -0.39
C LYS A 157 -16.03 -6.77 -1.61
N ALA A 158 -15.96 -7.33 -2.82
CA ALA A 158 -15.84 -6.54 -4.04
C ALA A 158 -16.96 -5.50 -4.09
N LYS A 159 -16.56 -4.26 -4.32
CA LYS A 159 -17.52 -3.19 -4.60
C LYS A 159 -18.04 -3.41 -6.00
N GLU A 160 -19.33 -3.72 -6.09
CA GLU A 160 -20.02 -3.87 -7.35
C GLU A 160 -20.67 -2.53 -7.72
N TYR A 161 -20.38 -2.06 -8.92
CA TYR A 161 -21.03 -0.92 -9.53
C TYR A 161 -21.91 -1.45 -10.65
N ASN A 162 -23.23 -1.59 -10.39
CA ASN A 162 -24.22 -2.05 -11.37
C ASN A 162 -24.56 -0.96 -12.39
N LYS A 163 -25.07 -1.38 -13.55
CA LYS A 163 -25.46 -0.50 -14.66
C LYS A 163 -26.50 0.56 -14.27
N ASP A 164 -27.34 0.29 -13.30
CA ASP A 164 -28.42 1.18 -12.85
C ASP A 164 -27.96 2.20 -11.78
N GLU A 165 -26.95 1.87 -10.98
CA GLU A 165 -26.24 2.77 -10.06
C GLU A 165 -24.92 3.30 -10.65
N GLY A 166 -24.69 3.06 -11.91
CA GLY A 166 -23.59 3.20 -12.85
C GLY A 166 -22.35 3.95 -12.38
N VAL A 167 -21.19 3.45 -12.78
CA VAL A 167 -19.97 4.27 -12.84
C VAL A 167 -20.31 5.46 -13.76
N LYS A 168 -20.63 6.62 -13.18
CA LYS A 168 -20.94 7.85 -13.92
C LYS A 168 -19.69 8.48 -14.56
N VAL A 169 -18.53 7.93 -14.27
CA VAL A 169 -17.22 8.41 -14.74
C VAL A 169 -17.01 7.92 -16.16
N THR A 170 -16.68 8.83 -17.07
CA THR A 170 -16.37 8.58 -18.48
C THR A 170 -15.00 9.15 -18.82
N PHE A 171 -14.50 8.95 -20.04
CA PHE A 171 -13.23 9.55 -20.48
C PHE A 171 -13.23 11.08 -20.46
N LYS A 172 -14.40 11.73 -20.42
CA LYS A 172 -14.52 13.20 -20.26
C LYS A 172 -14.11 13.68 -18.85
N ASP A 173 -14.14 12.78 -17.87
CA ASP A 173 -13.77 13.06 -16.48
C ASP A 173 -12.30 12.77 -16.23
N VAL A 174 -11.60 12.09 -17.16
CA VAL A 174 -10.18 11.83 -17.14
C VAL A 174 -9.49 12.88 -18.00
N ALA A 175 -8.86 13.84 -17.38
CA ALA A 175 -8.08 14.86 -18.07
C ALA A 175 -6.67 14.34 -18.39
N GLY A 176 -6.16 14.65 -19.58
CA GLY A 176 -4.84 14.16 -20.03
C GLY A 176 -4.82 12.66 -20.31
N GLN A 177 -3.61 12.07 -20.31
CA GLN A 177 -3.39 10.63 -20.50
C GLN A 177 -3.91 10.11 -21.86
N GLU A 178 -3.71 10.90 -22.93
CA GLU A 178 -4.27 10.58 -24.24
C GLU A 178 -3.75 9.26 -24.81
N GLY A 179 -2.46 8.95 -24.60
CA GLY A 179 -1.87 7.66 -24.99
C GLY A 179 -2.53 6.48 -24.28
N ALA A 180 -2.64 6.56 -22.94
CA ALA A 180 -3.30 5.52 -22.15
C ALA A 180 -4.79 5.40 -22.50
N LYS A 181 -5.49 6.51 -22.75
CA LYS A 181 -6.89 6.50 -23.20
C LYS A 181 -7.05 5.81 -24.55
N GLN A 182 -6.15 6.06 -25.49
CA GLN A 182 -6.19 5.42 -26.80
C GLN A 182 -6.03 3.90 -26.68
N GLU A 183 -5.09 3.44 -25.85
CA GLU A 183 -4.89 2.00 -25.63
C GLU A 183 -6.09 1.33 -24.95
N VAL A 184 -6.69 1.98 -23.95
CA VAL A 184 -7.88 1.42 -23.29
C VAL A 184 -9.15 1.56 -24.11
N GLN A 185 -9.20 2.49 -25.09
CA GLN A 185 -10.32 2.64 -26.02
C GLN A 185 -10.53 1.36 -26.83
N GLU A 186 -9.45 0.67 -27.23
CA GLU A 186 -9.57 -0.63 -27.88
C GLU A 186 -10.31 -1.65 -27.04
N ILE A 187 -10.09 -1.63 -25.71
CA ILE A 187 -10.80 -2.48 -24.73
C ILE A 187 -12.29 -2.13 -24.69
N VAL A 188 -12.62 -0.83 -24.69
CA VAL A 188 -14.01 -0.34 -24.70
C VAL A 188 -14.71 -0.77 -25.99
N ASP A 189 -14.07 -0.55 -27.13
CA ASP A 189 -14.61 -0.89 -28.45
C ASP A 189 -14.88 -2.39 -28.58
N PHE A 190 -13.97 -3.21 -28.02
CA PHE A 190 -14.16 -4.64 -27.95
C PHE A 190 -15.36 -5.03 -27.08
N LEU A 191 -15.51 -4.46 -25.88
CA LEU A 191 -16.64 -4.75 -25.00
C LEU A 191 -17.98 -4.34 -25.60
N LYS A 192 -17.98 -3.27 -26.43
CA LYS A 192 -19.16 -2.80 -27.15
C LYS A 192 -19.50 -3.68 -28.37
N ASN A 193 -18.50 -4.13 -29.12
CA ASN A 193 -18.65 -4.83 -30.39
C ASN A 193 -17.70 -6.03 -30.49
N PRO A 194 -17.88 -7.11 -29.73
CA PRO A 194 -16.96 -8.25 -29.70
C PRO A 194 -16.88 -9.00 -31.05
N ASP A 195 -17.98 -9.06 -31.81
CA ASP A 195 -18.09 -9.81 -33.04
C ASP A 195 -17.15 -9.30 -34.14
N LYS A 196 -16.98 -7.99 -34.24
CA LYS A 196 -16.08 -7.34 -35.20
C LYS A 196 -14.64 -7.86 -35.13
N TYR A 197 -14.17 -8.16 -33.93
CA TYR A 197 -12.79 -8.63 -33.69
C TYR A 197 -12.66 -10.15 -33.90
N THR A 198 -13.70 -10.90 -33.51
CA THR A 198 -13.69 -12.36 -33.63
C THR A 198 -13.84 -12.83 -35.08
N GLU A 199 -14.61 -12.14 -35.91
CA GLU A 199 -14.75 -12.42 -37.35
C GLU A 199 -13.42 -12.30 -38.10
N LEU A 200 -12.53 -11.40 -37.70
CA LEU A 200 -11.20 -11.23 -38.26
C LEU A 200 -10.16 -12.20 -37.68
N GLY A 201 -10.55 -13.09 -36.77
CA GLY A 201 -9.66 -14.06 -36.09
C GLY A 201 -8.78 -13.41 -35.00
N GLY A 202 -9.06 -12.17 -34.60
CA GLY A 202 -8.38 -11.48 -33.51
C GLY A 202 -8.60 -12.16 -32.17
N LYS A 203 -7.53 -12.30 -31.37
CA LYS A 203 -7.62 -12.77 -30.00
C LYS A 203 -7.72 -11.56 -29.08
N ILE A 204 -8.73 -11.58 -28.22
CA ILE A 204 -9.01 -10.54 -27.24
C ILE A 204 -7.96 -10.60 -26.12
N PRO A 205 -7.38 -9.47 -25.70
CA PRO A 205 -6.59 -9.45 -24.47
C PRO A 205 -7.46 -9.81 -23.29
N LYS A 206 -7.07 -10.84 -22.51
CA LYS A 206 -7.81 -11.24 -21.31
C LYS A 206 -7.63 -10.26 -20.17
N GLY A 207 -6.50 -9.56 -20.16
CA GLY A 207 -6.18 -8.60 -19.13
C GLY A 207 -5.22 -7.51 -19.57
N ALA A 208 -5.37 -6.33 -18.98
CA ALA A 208 -4.44 -5.22 -19.11
C ALA A 208 -3.97 -4.73 -17.75
N LEU A 209 -2.69 -4.38 -17.67
CA LEU A 209 -2.04 -3.89 -16.47
C LEU A 209 -1.76 -2.39 -16.62
N LEU A 210 -2.37 -1.57 -15.77
CA LEU A 210 -2.09 -0.14 -15.66
C LEU A 210 -0.87 0.07 -14.77
N VAL A 211 0.19 0.60 -15.34
CA VAL A 211 1.49 0.79 -14.67
C VAL A 211 1.79 2.28 -14.57
N GLY A 212 2.26 2.76 -13.43
CA GLY A 212 2.70 4.15 -13.31
C GLY A 212 2.80 4.62 -11.86
N PRO A 213 3.32 5.83 -11.64
CA PRO A 213 3.46 6.41 -10.31
C PRO A 213 2.11 6.52 -9.55
N PRO A 214 2.12 6.62 -8.22
CA PRO A 214 0.90 6.85 -7.45
C PRO A 214 0.27 8.21 -7.81
N GLY A 215 -1.06 8.28 -7.76
CA GLY A 215 -1.77 9.53 -8.00
C GLY A 215 -2.00 9.90 -9.48
N THR A 216 -1.52 9.11 -10.45
CA THR A 216 -1.66 9.39 -11.90
C THR A 216 -3.05 9.08 -12.47
N GLY A 217 -3.97 8.54 -11.65
CA GLY A 217 -5.36 8.33 -12.07
C GLY A 217 -5.67 6.92 -12.60
N LYS A 218 -4.82 5.90 -12.37
CA LYS A 218 -5.03 4.51 -12.83
C LYS A 218 -6.41 3.96 -12.46
N THR A 219 -6.82 4.09 -11.21
CA THR A 219 -8.13 3.66 -10.72
C THR A 219 -9.27 4.46 -11.37
N LEU A 220 -9.06 5.76 -11.64
CA LEU A 220 -10.04 6.62 -12.31
C LEU A 220 -10.19 6.19 -13.78
N LEU A 221 -9.08 5.93 -14.47
CA LEU A 221 -9.07 5.44 -15.84
C LEU A 221 -9.80 4.09 -15.96
N ALA A 222 -9.53 3.14 -15.06
CA ALA A 222 -10.23 1.85 -15.04
C ALA A 222 -11.76 2.01 -14.86
N LYS A 223 -12.19 2.92 -14.01
CA LYS A 223 -13.62 3.26 -13.86
C LYS A 223 -14.20 3.91 -15.12
N ALA A 224 -13.43 4.80 -15.76
CA ALA A 224 -13.86 5.46 -17.00
C ALA A 224 -14.04 4.45 -18.14
N VAL A 225 -13.16 3.44 -18.25
CA VAL A 225 -13.30 2.33 -19.21
C VAL A 225 -14.65 1.62 -19.02
N ALA A 226 -15.00 1.29 -17.77
CA ALA A 226 -16.26 0.61 -17.48
C ALA A 226 -17.49 1.49 -17.76
N GLY A 227 -17.43 2.76 -17.39
CA GLY A 227 -18.48 3.73 -17.66
C GLY A 227 -18.67 3.98 -19.15
N GLU A 228 -17.59 4.10 -19.91
CA GLU A 228 -17.63 4.26 -21.36
C GLU A 228 -18.14 3.02 -22.08
N ALA A 229 -17.74 1.81 -21.62
CA ALA A 229 -18.24 0.55 -22.15
C ALA A 229 -19.68 0.23 -21.72
N GLY A 230 -20.17 0.84 -20.64
CA GLY A 230 -21.52 0.58 -20.09
C GLY A 230 -21.68 -0.82 -19.51
N VAL A 231 -20.62 -1.41 -18.97
CA VAL A 231 -20.60 -2.76 -18.41
C VAL A 231 -20.44 -2.75 -16.88
N PRO A 232 -20.88 -3.82 -16.17
CA PRO A 232 -20.65 -3.98 -14.74
C PRO A 232 -19.16 -3.94 -14.37
N PHE A 233 -18.86 -3.27 -13.27
CA PHE A 233 -17.50 -3.06 -12.78
C PHE A 233 -17.34 -3.64 -11.37
N PHE A 234 -16.46 -4.62 -11.22
CA PHE A 234 -16.13 -5.25 -9.96
C PHE A 234 -14.76 -4.79 -9.49
N SER A 235 -14.68 -4.02 -8.43
CA SER A 235 -13.42 -3.47 -7.92
C SER A 235 -13.03 -4.09 -6.58
N MET A 236 -11.76 -4.50 -6.48
CA MET A 236 -11.15 -5.00 -5.25
C MET A 236 -9.69 -4.55 -5.16
N SER A 237 -9.19 -4.31 -3.93
CA SER A 237 -7.77 -4.08 -3.71
C SER A 237 -7.02 -5.43 -3.62
N GLY A 238 -5.79 -5.49 -4.12
CA GLY A 238 -4.90 -6.63 -3.92
C GLY A 238 -4.69 -6.96 -2.43
N SER A 239 -4.69 -5.96 -1.56
CA SER A 239 -4.61 -6.14 -0.11
C SER A 239 -5.82 -6.88 0.49
N ASP A 240 -7.01 -6.79 -0.13
CA ASP A 240 -8.21 -7.48 0.34
C ASP A 240 -8.13 -9.01 0.17
N PHE A 241 -7.20 -9.49 -0.66
CA PHE A 241 -6.96 -10.92 -0.84
C PHE A 241 -5.95 -11.48 0.17
N VAL A 242 -5.18 -10.61 0.84
CA VAL A 242 -4.17 -11.03 1.82
C VAL A 242 -4.82 -11.13 3.19
N GLU A 243 -5.03 -12.35 3.66
CA GLU A 243 -5.65 -12.64 4.96
C GLU A 243 -4.75 -13.58 5.78
N MET A 244 -4.96 -13.60 7.10
CA MET A 244 -4.19 -14.49 7.99
C MET A 244 -4.67 -15.94 7.96
N PHE A 245 -5.89 -16.19 7.44
CA PHE A 245 -6.49 -17.52 7.40
C PHE A 245 -6.28 -18.20 6.06
N VAL A 246 -5.74 -19.41 6.09
CA VAL A 246 -5.43 -20.20 4.90
C VAL A 246 -6.67 -20.45 4.04
N GLY A 247 -6.58 -20.19 2.75
CA GLY A 247 -7.61 -20.44 1.74
C GLY A 247 -8.68 -19.35 1.61
N VAL A 248 -8.71 -18.35 2.49
CA VAL A 248 -9.69 -17.25 2.42
C VAL A 248 -9.43 -16.37 1.20
N GLY A 249 -8.17 -15.99 0.96
CA GLY A 249 -7.79 -15.21 -0.22
C GLY A 249 -8.17 -15.91 -1.53
N ALA A 250 -7.82 -17.18 -1.68
CA ALA A 250 -8.18 -17.98 -2.84
C ALA A 250 -9.71 -18.14 -3.02
N SER A 251 -10.47 -18.22 -1.92
CA SER A 251 -11.93 -18.25 -1.97
C SER A 251 -12.54 -16.93 -2.47
N ARG A 252 -11.98 -15.79 -2.05
CA ARG A 252 -12.40 -14.45 -2.52
C ARG A 252 -12.11 -14.26 -4.00
N VAL A 253 -10.95 -14.73 -4.47
CA VAL A 253 -10.64 -14.72 -5.91
C VAL A 253 -11.71 -15.46 -6.67
N ARG A 254 -12.02 -16.72 -6.30
CA ARG A 254 -13.06 -17.53 -6.96
C ARG A 254 -14.43 -16.84 -6.97
N ASP A 255 -14.86 -16.31 -5.84
CA ASP A 255 -16.16 -15.63 -5.72
C ASP A 255 -16.23 -14.36 -6.59
N LEU A 256 -15.15 -13.56 -6.65
CA LEU A 256 -15.06 -12.39 -7.52
C LEU A 256 -15.20 -12.75 -8.99
N PHE A 257 -14.42 -13.75 -9.44
CA PHE A 257 -14.43 -14.17 -10.83
C PHE A 257 -15.73 -14.86 -11.22
N GLN A 258 -16.36 -15.61 -10.31
CA GLN A 258 -17.66 -16.22 -10.54
C GLN A 258 -18.74 -15.13 -10.75
N LYS A 259 -18.79 -14.11 -9.88
CA LYS A 259 -19.73 -13.00 -10.01
C LYS A 259 -19.55 -12.22 -11.32
N ALA A 260 -18.28 -12.03 -11.73
CA ALA A 260 -17.97 -11.36 -12.99
C ALA A 260 -18.45 -12.19 -14.19
N LYS A 261 -18.28 -13.54 -14.17
CA LYS A 261 -18.77 -14.46 -15.20
C LYS A 261 -20.31 -14.44 -15.31
N GLU A 262 -21.00 -14.42 -14.17
CA GLU A 262 -22.47 -14.39 -14.10
C GLU A 262 -23.06 -13.10 -14.72
N LYS A 263 -22.28 -12.00 -14.73
CA LYS A 263 -22.69 -10.69 -15.25
C LYS A 263 -21.91 -10.25 -16.49
N ALA A 264 -21.39 -11.20 -17.24
CA ALA A 264 -20.67 -10.89 -18.48
C ALA A 264 -21.62 -10.27 -19.54
N PRO A 265 -21.18 -9.25 -20.35
CA PRO A 265 -19.84 -8.66 -20.33
C PRO A 265 -19.58 -7.78 -19.10
N SER A 266 -18.39 -7.91 -18.50
CA SER A 266 -18.03 -7.22 -17.26
C SER A 266 -16.54 -6.94 -17.17
N ILE A 267 -16.16 -6.00 -16.30
CA ILE A 267 -14.76 -5.68 -15.98
C ILE A 267 -14.49 -6.05 -14.52
N VAL A 268 -13.40 -6.79 -14.29
CA VAL A 268 -12.81 -7.01 -12.98
C VAL A 268 -11.60 -6.09 -12.84
N PHE A 269 -11.59 -5.25 -11.82
CA PHE A 269 -10.46 -4.37 -11.53
C PHE A 269 -9.80 -4.73 -10.19
N ILE A 270 -8.49 -4.96 -10.25
CA ILE A 270 -7.67 -5.28 -9.07
C ILE A 270 -6.66 -4.14 -8.90
N ASP A 271 -6.89 -3.30 -7.89
CA ASP A 271 -5.95 -2.25 -7.54
C ASP A 271 -4.81 -2.80 -6.69
N GLU A 272 -3.63 -2.19 -6.77
CA GLU A 272 -2.44 -2.61 -6.01
C GLU A 272 -2.16 -4.12 -6.15
N ILE A 273 -2.15 -4.63 -7.37
CA ILE A 273 -1.96 -6.07 -7.65
C ILE A 273 -0.64 -6.60 -7.07
N ASP A 274 0.37 -5.75 -6.88
CA ASP A 274 1.66 -6.09 -6.26
C ASP A 274 1.52 -6.55 -4.80
N ALA A 275 0.42 -6.25 -4.12
CA ALA A 275 0.12 -6.82 -2.81
C ALA A 275 0.01 -8.35 -2.85
N VAL A 276 -0.51 -8.95 -3.92
CA VAL A 276 -0.65 -10.39 -4.12
C VAL A 276 0.39 -10.93 -5.10
N GLY A 277 0.68 -10.18 -6.14
CA GLY A 277 1.45 -10.60 -7.32
C GLY A 277 2.95 -10.47 -7.22
N ARG A 278 3.55 -10.17 -6.06
CA ARG A 278 5.01 -10.01 -5.93
C ARG A 278 5.75 -11.32 -6.19
N ALA A 279 6.85 -11.27 -6.93
CA ALA A 279 7.74 -12.38 -7.21
C ALA A 279 8.30 -13.02 -5.92
N ARG A 280 8.61 -14.32 -6.00
CA ARG A 280 9.16 -15.09 -4.89
C ARG A 280 10.52 -14.54 -4.48
N SER A 281 10.67 -14.12 -3.25
CA SER A 281 11.97 -13.79 -2.67
C SER A 281 12.76 -15.06 -2.43
N LYS A 282 14.01 -15.13 -2.92
CA LYS A 282 14.92 -16.28 -2.72
C LYS A 282 15.45 -16.41 -1.28
N GLY A 283 15.01 -15.56 -0.36
CA GLY A 283 15.40 -15.59 1.06
C GLY A 283 14.31 -16.24 1.90
N ALA A 284 14.69 -17.25 2.70
CA ALA A 284 13.81 -17.98 3.60
C ALA A 284 13.13 -17.02 4.60
N SER A 285 11.86 -16.70 4.36
CA SER A 285 10.97 -16.11 5.36
C SER A 285 9.91 -17.15 5.72
N PHE A 286 10.05 -17.72 6.92
CA PHE A 286 9.15 -18.74 7.43
C PHE A 286 7.74 -18.16 7.69
N GLY A 287 6.71 -18.72 7.05
CA GLY A 287 5.34 -18.75 7.58
C GLY A 287 4.33 -17.71 7.09
N GLY A 288 4.71 -16.66 6.32
CA GLY A 288 3.74 -15.64 5.85
C GLY A 288 3.51 -15.62 4.33
N ASN A 289 4.32 -16.33 3.57
CA ASN A 289 4.28 -16.29 2.10
C ASN A 289 3.34 -17.33 1.47
N ASP A 290 3.05 -18.43 2.18
CA ASP A 290 2.30 -19.57 1.61
C ASP A 290 0.86 -19.18 1.22
N GLU A 291 0.17 -18.39 2.04
CA GLU A 291 -1.21 -17.97 1.76
C GLU A 291 -1.29 -17.03 0.55
N ARG A 292 -0.32 -16.14 0.45
CA ARG A 292 -0.20 -15.20 -0.66
C ARG A 292 0.09 -15.94 -1.97
N GLU A 293 1.00 -16.94 -1.95
CA GLU A 293 1.29 -17.79 -3.11
C GLU A 293 0.06 -18.60 -3.52
N ASN A 294 -0.70 -19.15 -2.57
CA ASN A 294 -1.94 -19.85 -2.83
C ASN A 294 -2.97 -18.95 -3.52
N THR A 295 -3.08 -17.72 -3.05
CA THR A 295 -3.98 -16.71 -3.63
C THR A 295 -3.53 -16.31 -5.04
N LEU A 296 -2.22 -16.08 -5.24
CA LEU A 296 -1.66 -15.80 -6.57
C LEU A 296 -1.92 -16.97 -7.54
N ASN A 297 -1.64 -18.21 -7.12
CA ASN A 297 -1.88 -19.39 -7.94
C ASN A 297 -3.36 -19.55 -8.30
N GLN A 298 -4.28 -19.24 -7.37
CA GLN A 298 -5.71 -19.22 -7.67
C GLN A 298 -6.07 -18.14 -8.68
N LEU A 299 -5.50 -16.93 -8.55
CA LEU A 299 -5.70 -15.85 -9.50
C LEU A 299 -5.24 -16.26 -10.92
N LEU A 300 -4.04 -16.82 -11.02
CA LEU A 300 -3.52 -17.34 -12.29
C LEU A 300 -4.42 -18.43 -12.89
N THR A 301 -4.93 -19.34 -12.04
CA THR A 301 -5.84 -20.42 -12.46
C THR A 301 -7.16 -19.85 -12.98
N GLU A 302 -7.74 -18.86 -12.29
CA GLU A 302 -8.97 -18.22 -12.76
C GLU A 302 -8.77 -17.49 -14.08
N MET A 303 -7.65 -16.78 -14.25
CA MET A 303 -7.30 -16.11 -15.52
C MET A 303 -7.11 -17.08 -16.67
N ASP A 304 -6.44 -18.21 -16.43
CA ASP A 304 -6.24 -19.24 -17.45
C ASP A 304 -7.56 -19.97 -17.79
N GLY A 305 -8.44 -20.13 -16.80
CA GLY A 305 -9.75 -20.77 -16.94
C GLY A 305 -10.78 -19.97 -17.74
N PHE A 306 -10.48 -18.74 -18.14
CA PHE A 306 -11.32 -18.00 -19.08
C PHE A 306 -11.14 -18.53 -20.51
N GLY A 307 -12.23 -18.95 -21.13
CA GLY A 307 -12.28 -19.16 -22.58
C GLY A 307 -12.04 -17.84 -23.32
N THR A 308 -11.59 -17.92 -24.56
CA THR A 308 -11.29 -16.74 -25.40
C THR A 308 -12.47 -15.78 -25.61
N ASN A 309 -13.69 -16.17 -25.28
CA ASN A 309 -14.92 -15.39 -25.49
C ASN A 309 -15.79 -15.26 -24.22
N SER A 310 -15.19 -15.22 -23.03
CA SER A 310 -15.96 -15.13 -21.77
C SER A 310 -16.63 -13.78 -21.52
N GLY A 311 -16.31 -12.75 -22.29
CA GLY A 311 -16.85 -11.39 -22.10
C GLY A 311 -16.37 -10.68 -20.82
N VAL A 312 -15.41 -11.27 -20.08
CA VAL A 312 -14.84 -10.68 -18.87
C VAL A 312 -13.42 -10.19 -19.16
N ILE A 313 -13.16 -8.92 -18.90
CA ILE A 313 -11.82 -8.33 -19.01
C ILE A 313 -11.30 -8.01 -17.62
N ILE A 314 -10.03 -8.33 -17.38
CA ILE A 314 -9.36 -8.07 -16.11
C ILE A 314 -8.46 -6.85 -16.29
N LEU A 315 -8.72 -5.80 -15.55
CA LEU A 315 -7.81 -4.66 -15.41
C LEU A 315 -7.11 -4.76 -14.07
N ALA A 316 -5.81 -4.55 -14.03
CA ALA A 316 -5.09 -4.43 -12.77
C ALA A 316 -4.27 -3.15 -12.76
N ALA A 317 -3.98 -2.63 -11.57
CA ALA A 317 -3.11 -1.47 -11.41
C ALA A 317 -1.98 -1.77 -10.44
N THR A 318 -0.81 -1.23 -10.75
CA THR A 318 0.38 -1.29 -9.88
C THR A 318 1.21 -0.03 -10.01
N ASN A 319 1.90 0.31 -8.94
CA ASN A 319 2.93 1.34 -8.96
C ASN A 319 4.34 0.75 -9.21
N ARG A 320 4.47 -0.58 -9.13
CA ARG A 320 5.75 -1.28 -9.18
C ARG A 320 5.66 -2.56 -10.01
N VAL A 321 5.85 -2.42 -11.31
CA VAL A 321 5.87 -3.57 -12.22
C VAL A 321 7.10 -4.47 -11.99
N ASP A 322 8.20 -3.89 -11.53
CA ASP A 322 9.48 -4.54 -11.25
C ASP A 322 9.40 -5.67 -10.20
N VAL A 323 8.46 -5.57 -9.27
CA VAL A 323 8.28 -6.57 -8.20
C VAL A 323 7.29 -7.68 -8.55
N LEU A 324 6.57 -7.57 -9.67
CA LEU A 324 5.56 -8.56 -10.04
C LEU A 324 6.16 -9.88 -10.52
N ASP A 325 5.48 -10.97 -10.20
CA ASP A 325 5.82 -12.29 -10.72
C ASP A 325 5.61 -12.32 -12.25
N GLN A 326 6.65 -12.76 -12.96
CA GLN A 326 6.63 -12.84 -14.43
C GLN A 326 5.50 -13.73 -14.96
N ALA A 327 4.97 -14.65 -14.15
CA ALA A 327 3.83 -15.47 -14.52
C ALA A 327 2.57 -14.65 -14.79
N LEU A 328 2.40 -13.50 -14.10
CA LEU A 328 1.27 -12.59 -14.35
C LEU A 328 1.38 -11.88 -15.69
N LEU A 329 2.61 -11.61 -16.17
CA LEU A 329 2.90 -10.85 -17.38
C LEU A 329 2.97 -11.70 -18.65
N ARG A 330 2.62 -13.00 -18.56
CA ARG A 330 2.60 -13.91 -19.70
C ARG A 330 1.37 -13.70 -20.58
N ALA A 331 1.54 -14.00 -21.88
CA ALA A 331 0.44 -13.99 -22.83
C ALA A 331 -0.77 -14.82 -22.35
N GLY A 332 -1.97 -14.25 -22.49
CA GLY A 332 -3.21 -14.82 -22.00
C GLY A 332 -3.56 -14.45 -20.55
N ARG A 333 -2.77 -13.56 -19.90
CA ARG A 333 -3.01 -12.99 -18.57
C ARG A 333 -2.97 -11.47 -18.68
N PHE A 334 -1.97 -10.79 -18.11
CA PHE A 334 -1.75 -9.35 -18.33
C PHE A 334 -0.76 -9.17 -19.49
N ASP A 335 -1.22 -9.41 -20.69
CA ASP A 335 -0.43 -9.36 -21.92
C ASP A 335 -0.27 -7.93 -22.46
N ARG A 336 -1.07 -6.98 -21.99
CA ARG A 336 -0.92 -5.56 -22.26
C ARG A 336 -0.50 -4.80 -21.01
N GLN A 337 0.55 -3.99 -21.13
CA GLN A 337 1.00 -3.06 -20.10
C GLN A 337 0.75 -1.66 -20.62
N ILE A 338 -0.13 -0.93 -19.95
CA ILE A 338 -0.54 0.41 -20.30
C ILE A 338 0.11 1.37 -19.31
N TYR A 339 0.99 2.22 -19.78
CA TYR A 339 1.71 3.16 -18.94
C TYR A 339 0.87 4.42 -18.72
N VAL A 340 0.70 4.78 -17.45
CA VAL A 340 -0.03 5.96 -16.96
C VAL A 340 0.99 6.83 -16.22
N ASP A 341 1.73 7.59 -16.99
CA ASP A 341 2.86 8.40 -16.51
C ASP A 341 2.40 9.67 -15.77
N LEU A 342 3.36 10.42 -15.26
CA LEU A 342 3.08 11.75 -14.71
C LEU A 342 2.65 12.68 -15.85
N PRO A 343 1.66 13.56 -15.62
CA PRO A 343 1.13 14.42 -16.66
C PRO A 343 2.16 15.47 -17.12
N ASP A 344 2.22 15.70 -18.42
CA ASP A 344 2.98 16.78 -19.02
C ASP A 344 2.29 18.15 -18.81
N LEU A 345 2.87 19.24 -19.30
CA LEU A 345 2.34 20.59 -19.11
C LEU A 345 0.92 20.77 -19.66
N PRO A 346 0.59 20.42 -20.91
CA PRO A 346 -0.78 20.46 -21.43
C PRO A 346 -1.76 19.62 -20.62
N GLU A 347 -1.36 18.44 -20.21
CA GLU A 347 -2.18 17.55 -19.40
C GLU A 347 -2.43 18.12 -18.01
N ARG A 348 -1.42 18.73 -17.36
CA ARG A 348 -1.62 19.42 -16.07
C ARG A 348 -2.60 20.58 -16.18
N ILE A 349 -2.54 21.36 -17.26
CA ILE A 349 -3.54 22.42 -17.53
C ILE A 349 -4.94 21.82 -17.61
N ALA A 350 -5.09 20.71 -18.33
CA ALA A 350 -6.39 20.01 -18.43
C ALA A 350 -6.88 19.49 -17.08
N ILE A 351 -5.96 18.92 -16.25
CA ILE A 351 -6.27 18.42 -14.90
C ILE A 351 -6.66 19.57 -13.97
N PHE A 352 -5.95 20.72 -13.99
CA PHE A 352 -6.34 21.92 -13.25
C PHE A 352 -7.74 22.36 -13.63
N ASN A 353 -8.06 22.44 -14.93
CA ASN A 353 -9.40 22.81 -15.40
C ASN A 353 -10.51 21.93 -14.82
N VAL A 354 -10.26 20.63 -14.64
CA VAL A 354 -11.23 19.70 -14.00
C VAL A 354 -11.39 20.01 -12.51
N HIS A 355 -10.28 20.14 -11.78
CA HIS A 355 -10.31 20.35 -10.33
C HIS A 355 -10.67 21.77 -9.90
N LEU A 356 -10.57 22.74 -10.79
CA LEU A 356 -10.99 24.14 -10.54
C LEU A 356 -12.51 24.34 -10.70
N ARG A 357 -13.22 23.47 -11.44
CA ARG A 357 -14.67 23.61 -11.68
C ARG A 357 -15.52 23.80 -10.42
N PRO A 358 -15.29 23.07 -9.30
CA PRO A 358 -16.10 23.24 -8.09
C PRO A 358 -15.72 24.46 -7.25
N LEU A 359 -14.63 25.18 -7.57
CA LEU A 359 -14.09 26.27 -6.76
C LEU A 359 -14.64 27.64 -7.23
N LYS A 360 -14.85 28.55 -6.28
CA LYS A 360 -15.09 29.96 -6.56
C LYS A 360 -13.77 30.64 -6.79
N LEU A 361 -13.46 30.98 -8.03
CA LEU A 361 -12.19 31.55 -8.44
C LEU A 361 -12.30 33.07 -8.62
N GLN A 362 -11.21 33.78 -8.32
CA GLN A 362 -11.08 35.18 -8.71
C GLN A 362 -10.93 35.26 -10.24
N PRO A 363 -11.58 36.22 -10.93
CA PRO A 363 -11.41 36.40 -12.37
C PRO A 363 -9.94 36.65 -12.75
N GLY A 364 -9.49 36.06 -13.87
CA GLY A 364 -8.15 36.27 -14.38
C GLY A 364 -7.08 35.35 -13.77
N LEU A 365 -7.48 34.20 -13.21
CA LEU A 365 -6.51 33.17 -12.76
C LEU A 365 -5.78 32.58 -13.98
N ASP A 366 -4.47 32.69 -13.97
CA ASP A 366 -3.60 32.10 -14.98
C ASP A 366 -3.31 30.63 -14.66
N ILE A 367 -4.03 29.71 -15.31
CA ILE A 367 -3.94 28.27 -15.09
C ILE A 367 -2.63 27.72 -15.66
N GLU A 368 -2.15 28.30 -16.77
CA GLU A 368 -0.89 27.90 -17.38
C GLU A 368 0.29 28.16 -16.44
N LEU A 369 0.30 29.30 -15.77
CA LEU A 369 1.30 29.60 -14.76
C LEU A 369 1.26 28.58 -13.61
N LEU A 370 0.06 28.20 -13.12
CA LEU A 370 -0.07 27.19 -12.07
C LEU A 370 0.48 25.82 -12.53
N ALA A 371 0.15 25.41 -13.74
CA ALA A 371 0.64 24.16 -14.32
C ALA A 371 2.17 24.18 -14.52
N ARG A 372 2.74 25.33 -14.92
CA ARG A 372 4.20 25.51 -15.01
C ARG A 372 4.89 25.44 -13.64
N GLN A 373 4.21 25.85 -12.57
CA GLN A 373 4.77 25.81 -11.21
C GLN A 373 4.61 24.46 -10.50
N THR A 374 3.96 23.50 -11.13
CA THR A 374 3.72 22.15 -10.58
C THR A 374 4.31 21.04 -11.47
N PRO A 375 5.58 21.14 -11.91
CA PRO A 375 6.19 20.07 -12.70
C PRO A 375 6.36 18.82 -11.84
N GLY A 376 6.15 17.65 -12.46
CA GLY A 376 6.23 16.36 -11.78
C GLY A 376 5.10 16.07 -10.79
N PHE A 377 4.08 16.93 -10.71
CA PHE A 377 2.90 16.66 -9.89
C PHE A 377 1.98 15.68 -10.60
N SER A 378 1.50 14.72 -9.85
CA SER A 378 0.45 13.81 -10.30
C SER A 378 -0.92 14.50 -10.29
N GLY A 379 -1.93 13.89 -10.91
CA GLY A 379 -3.30 14.38 -10.82
C GLY A 379 -3.83 14.50 -9.39
N ALA A 380 -3.42 13.61 -8.50
CA ALA A 380 -3.77 13.68 -7.08
C ALA A 380 -3.11 14.86 -6.36
N ASP A 381 -1.85 15.19 -6.70
CA ASP A 381 -1.15 16.35 -6.15
C ASP A 381 -1.82 17.64 -6.59
N ILE A 382 -2.22 17.75 -7.87
CA ILE A 382 -2.95 18.90 -8.40
C ILE A 382 -4.31 19.07 -7.71
N ALA A 383 -5.04 17.96 -7.52
CA ALA A 383 -6.29 17.98 -6.76
C ALA A 383 -6.07 18.49 -5.32
N ASN A 384 -4.97 18.06 -4.69
CA ASN A 384 -4.60 18.50 -3.35
C ASN A 384 -4.23 19.99 -3.33
N VAL A 385 -3.50 20.51 -4.36
CA VAL A 385 -3.22 21.95 -4.51
C VAL A 385 -4.52 22.75 -4.58
N CYS A 386 -5.47 22.32 -5.39
CA CYS A 386 -6.75 22.98 -5.53
C CYS A 386 -7.55 23.02 -4.21
N ASN A 387 -7.57 21.89 -3.50
CA ASN A 387 -8.22 21.81 -2.19
C ASN A 387 -7.52 22.69 -1.14
N GLU A 388 -6.19 22.62 -1.07
CA GLU A 388 -5.41 23.41 -0.10
C GLU A 388 -5.52 24.92 -0.36
N ALA A 389 -5.52 25.34 -1.63
CA ALA A 389 -5.77 26.74 -1.99
C ALA A 389 -7.14 27.25 -1.50
N ALA A 390 -8.19 26.43 -1.64
CA ALA A 390 -9.51 26.74 -1.11
C ALA A 390 -9.51 26.86 0.43
N LEU A 391 -8.79 25.95 1.13
CA LEU A 391 -8.64 26.00 2.59
C LEU A 391 -7.86 27.25 3.05
N ILE A 392 -6.84 27.66 2.30
CA ILE A 392 -6.07 28.89 2.58
C ILE A 392 -6.96 30.12 2.39
N ALA A 393 -7.71 30.20 1.29
CA ALA A 393 -8.65 31.29 1.04
C ALA A 393 -9.69 31.40 2.17
N ALA A 394 -10.27 30.26 2.57
CA ALA A 394 -11.24 30.20 3.67
C ALA A 394 -10.62 30.68 5.02
N ARG A 395 -9.38 30.29 5.32
CA ARG A 395 -8.65 30.72 6.53
C ARG A 395 -8.44 32.24 6.57
N HIS A 396 -8.27 32.86 5.40
CA HIS A 396 -8.13 34.31 5.27
C HIS A 396 -9.49 35.03 5.08
N ASN A 397 -10.61 34.32 5.26
CA ASN A 397 -11.97 34.87 5.07
C ASN A 397 -12.18 35.50 3.69
N ARG A 398 -11.61 34.94 2.63
CA ARG A 398 -11.80 35.41 1.26
C ARG A 398 -13.04 34.76 0.64
N GLU A 399 -13.74 35.47 -0.20
CA GLU A 399 -14.97 34.97 -0.89
C GLU A 399 -14.63 34.12 -2.13
N ALA A 400 -13.43 34.29 -2.68
CA ALA A 400 -12.94 33.56 -3.86
C ALA A 400 -11.45 33.21 -3.68
N VAL A 401 -11.05 32.11 -4.31
CA VAL A 401 -9.65 31.64 -4.30
C VAL A 401 -8.85 32.50 -5.27
N THR A 402 -7.75 33.05 -4.79
CA THR A 402 -6.85 33.94 -5.53
C THR A 402 -5.61 33.19 -6.04
N LYS A 403 -4.90 33.80 -7.01
CA LYS A 403 -3.59 33.29 -7.46
C LYS A 403 -2.64 33.08 -6.29
N GLN A 404 -2.62 33.99 -5.31
CA GLN A 404 -1.73 33.88 -4.16
C GLN A 404 -2.05 32.66 -3.28
N ASP A 405 -3.34 32.30 -3.12
CA ASP A 405 -3.73 31.11 -2.37
C ASP A 405 -3.22 29.82 -3.01
N PHE A 406 -3.18 29.77 -4.36
CA PHE A 406 -2.59 28.63 -5.08
C PHE A 406 -1.07 28.56 -4.90
N LEU A 407 -0.38 29.71 -4.97
CA LEU A 407 1.06 29.76 -4.74
C LEU A 407 1.42 29.29 -3.32
N ASP A 408 0.66 29.77 -2.33
CA ASP A 408 0.84 29.39 -0.93
C ASP A 408 0.50 27.89 -0.71
N ALA A 409 -0.48 27.35 -1.47
CA ALA A 409 -0.82 25.93 -1.44
C ALA A 409 0.31 25.05 -2.01
N VAL A 410 0.88 25.44 -3.16
CA VAL A 410 2.04 24.73 -3.75
C VAL A 410 3.20 24.76 -2.77
N ASP A 411 3.50 25.89 -2.19
CA ASP A 411 4.55 26.06 -1.18
C ASP A 411 4.34 25.14 0.03
N ARG A 412 3.10 25.08 0.51
CA ARG A 412 2.74 24.25 1.65
C ARG A 412 2.86 22.76 1.37
N ILE A 413 2.51 22.32 0.16
CA ILE A 413 2.59 20.91 -0.23
C ILE A 413 4.04 20.48 -0.39
N ILE A 414 4.87 21.29 -1.03
CA ILE A 414 6.28 20.95 -1.27
C ILE A 414 7.14 21.18 -0.03
N GLY A 415 7.01 22.37 0.61
CA GLY A 415 7.87 22.80 1.73
C GLY A 415 7.32 22.54 3.13
N GLY A 416 6.02 22.20 3.25
CA GLY A 416 5.33 22.06 4.53
C GLY A 416 4.86 23.39 5.13
N LEU A 417 4.38 23.33 6.37
CA LEU A 417 3.89 24.51 7.10
C LEU A 417 5.03 25.46 7.47
N GLU A 418 4.77 26.76 7.31
CA GLU A 418 5.64 27.82 7.78
C GLU A 418 5.76 27.80 9.31
N LYS A 419 7.00 27.83 9.82
CA LYS A 419 7.31 27.83 11.26
C LYS A 419 7.57 29.25 11.75
N LYS A 420 6.51 30.02 12.01
CA LYS A 420 6.59 31.40 12.53
C LYS A 420 7.22 31.53 13.94
N THR A 421 7.29 30.43 14.68
CA THR A 421 7.77 30.42 16.08
C THR A 421 9.27 30.17 16.22
N ARG A 422 9.98 29.93 15.11
CA ARG A 422 11.42 29.68 15.17
C ARG A 422 12.16 30.98 15.29
N VAL A 423 12.72 31.25 16.48
CA VAL A 423 13.58 32.42 16.73
C VAL A 423 14.94 32.13 16.09
N MET A 424 15.32 32.91 15.10
CA MET A 424 16.64 32.88 14.47
C MET A 424 17.40 34.14 14.89
N THR A 425 18.68 34.01 15.12
CA THR A 425 19.55 35.16 15.32
C THR A 425 19.79 35.87 13.98
N ASN A 426 20.12 37.16 14.01
CA ASN A 426 20.46 37.91 12.79
C ASN A 426 21.65 37.29 12.04
N GLU A 427 22.58 36.69 12.76
CA GLU A 427 23.73 35.99 12.18
C GLU A 427 23.32 34.73 11.44
N GLU A 428 22.42 33.91 12.02
CA GLU A 428 21.84 32.73 11.36
C GLU A 428 21.01 33.13 10.14
N LYS A 429 20.15 34.14 10.27
CA LYS A 429 19.36 34.67 9.15
C LYS A 429 20.24 35.11 7.98
N ARG A 430 21.36 35.81 8.26
CA ARG A 430 22.31 36.20 7.23
C ARG A 430 23.03 35.01 6.62
N ALA A 431 23.42 34.03 7.42
CA ALA A 431 24.08 32.81 6.90
C ALA A 431 23.16 32.05 5.96
N ILE A 432 21.87 31.88 6.30
CA ILE A 432 20.87 31.24 5.44
C ILE A 432 20.67 32.08 4.17
N ALA A 433 20.56 33.39 4.28
CA ALA A 433 20.41 34.28 3.12
C ALA A 433 21.58 34.18 2.14
N ILE A 434 22.82 34.07 2.62
CA ILE A 434 24.02 33.87 1.80
C ILE A 434 23.97 32.49 1.12
N HIS A 435 23.56 31.46 1.84
CA HIS A 435 23.42 30.11 1.31
C HIS A 435 22.41 30.07 0.16
N GLU A 436 21.18 30.55 0.39
CA GLU A 436 20.10 30.53 -0.60
C GLU A 436 20.38 31.48 -1.78
N ALA A 437 21.00 32.65 -1.50
CA ALA A 437 21.49 33.53 -2.57
C ALA A 437 22.58 32.87 -3.41
N GLY A 438 23.40 31.98 -2.83
CA GLY A 438 24.39 31.18 -3.54
C GLY A 438 23.74 30.30 -4.58
N HIS A 439 22.74 29.53 -4.20
CA HIS A 439 21.96 28.70 -5.11
C HIS A 439 21.33 29.53 -6.24
N ALA A 440 20.69 30.64 -5.89
CA ALA A 440 20.04 31.52 -6.85
C ALA A 440 21.02 32.15 -7.85
N SER A 441 22.15 32.69 -7.35
CA SER A 441 23.16 33.35 -8.17
C SER A 441 23.79 32.42 -9.21
N VAL A 442 24.20 31.23 -8.77
CA VAL A 442 24.84 30.27 -9.65
C VAL A 442 23.85 29.69 -10.67
N SER A 443 22.64 29.32 -10.24
CA SER A 443 21.60 28.85 -11.14
C SER A 443 21.22 29.87 -12.21
N TRP A 444 21.21 31.16 -11.88
CA TRP A 444 20.89 32.24 -12.81
C TRP A 444 21.91 32.35 -13.95
N LEU A 445 23.17 32.07 -13.63
CA LEU A 445 24.31 32.24 -14.55
C LEU A 445 24.66 30.97 -15.32
N LEU A 446 24.12 29.81 -14.93
CA LEU A 446 24.35 28.56 -15.64
C LEU A 446 23.30 28.32 -16.74
N GLU A 447 23.77 27.82 -17.86
CA GLU A 447 22.95 27.59 -19.08
C GLU A 447 21.83 26.56 -18.81
N HIS A 448 22.22 25.43 -18.25
CA HIS A 448 21.34 24.28 -18.13
C HIS A 448 20.70 24.15 -16.76
N ALA A 449 20.94 25.10 -15.84
CA ALA A 449 20.25 25.13 -14.56
C ALA A 449 18.77 25.51 -14.77
N ASN A 450 17.90 24.91 -13.95
CA ASN A 450 16.48 25.18 -14.02
C ASN A 450 16.18 26.67 -13.71
N PRO A 451 15.20 27.29 -14.41
CA PRO A 451 14.81 28.68 -14.17
C PRO A 451 14.35 28.87 -12.72
N LEU A 452 14.84 29.93 -12.10
CA LEU A 452 14.48 30.30 -10.74
C LEU A 452 13.08 30.93 -10.71
N VAL A 453 12.24 30.51 -9.76
CA VAL A 453 10.93 31.09 -9.51
C VAL A 453 10.99 32.06 -8.35
N LYS A 454 11.49 31.62 -7.20
CA LYS A 454 11.65 32.44 -6.01
C LYS A 454 12.70 31.85 -5.06
N VAL A 455 13.18 32.67 -4.14
CA VAL A 455 14.06 32.27 -3.05
C VAL A 455 13.46 32.74 -1.73
N THR A 456 13.53 31.92 -0.71
CA THR A 456 13.00 32.27 0.61
C THR A 456 13.91 31.78 1.72
N ILE A 457 14.00 32.58 2.78
CA ILE A 457 14.67 32.21 4.03
C ILE A 457 13.67 31.98 5.16
N VAL A 458 12.37 31.91 4.83
CA VAL A 458 11.31 31.56 5.79
C VAL A 458 11.36 30.05 6.06
N PRO A 459 11.57 29.62 7.33
CA PRO A 459 11.67 28.20 7.64
C PRO A 459 10.36 27.44 7.39
N ARG A 460 10.45 26.33 6.65
CA ARG A 460 9.31 25.43 6.39
C ARG A 460 9.71 23.98 6.63
N GLY A 461 8.87 23.24 7.33
CA GLY A 461 9.14 21.82 7.60
C GLY A 461 10.49 21.61 8.30
N GLN A 462 11.43 20.95 7.65
CA GLN A 462 12.81 20.74 8.14
C GLN A 462 13.82 21.72 7.51
N SER A 463 13.43 22.46 6.46
CA SER A 463 14.29 23.40 5.77
C SER A 463 14.32 24.77 6.47
N LEU A 464 15.48 25.42 6.45
CA LEU A 464 15.71 26.76 6.97
C LEU A 464 15.46 27.85 5.93
N GLY A 465 15.62 27.52 4.66
CA GLY A 465 15.38 28.32 3.48
C GLY A 465 15.15 27.41 2.27
N ALA A 466 14.84 27.96 1.11
CA ALA A 466 14.74 27.22 -0.13
C ALA A 466 14.81 28.14 -1.35
N ALA A 467 15.57 27.74 -2.36
CA ALA A 467 15.49 28.27 -3.71
C ALA A 467 14.55 27.38 -4.55
N TRP A 468 13.54 27.99 -5.14
CA TRP A 468 12.52 27.30 -5.92
C TRP A 468 12.77 27.47 -7.40
N TYR A 469 12.82 26.37 -8.08
CA TYR A 469 13.10 26.31 -9.52
C TYR A 469 11.88 25.77 -10.26
N LEU A 470 11.81 26.10 -11.55
CA LEU A 470 10.90 25.50 -12.50
C LEU A 470 11.64 24.37 -13.20
N PRO A 471 11.46 23.09 -12.80
CA PRO A 471 12.12 21.99 -13.49
C PRO A 471 11.64 21.94 -14.93
N GLU A 472 12.60 21.87 -15.85
CA GLU A 472 12.29 21.67 -17.25
C GLU A 472 12.07 20.19 -17.53
N GLU A 473 10.92 19.85 -18.12
CA GLU A 473 10.61 18.48 -18.52
C GLU A 473 11.52 18.07 -19.69
N ARG A 474 12.40 17.11 -19.43
CA ARG A 474 13.38 16.62 -20.39
C ARG A 474 13.29 15.10 -20.48
N SER A 475 13.14 14.59 -21.70
CA SER A 475 13.18 13.14 -21.97
C SER A 475 14.60 12.58 -21.90
N ILE A 476 15.61 13.40 -22.17
CA ILE A 476 17.04 13.05 -22.18
C ILE A 476 17.79 14.14 -21.44
N THR A 477 18.71 13.75 -20.57
CA THR A 477 19.59 14.67 -19.83
C THR A 477 21.04 14.46 -20.30
N THR A 478 21.71 15.54 -20.69
CA THR A 478 23.12 15.49 -21.10
C THR A 478 24.08 15.57 -19.91
N LYS A 479 25.35 15.25 -20.15
CA LYS A 479 26.42 15.35 -19.15
C LYS A 479 26.53 16.77 -18.59
N GLU A 480 26.51 17.76 -19.48
CA GLU A 480 26.65 19.20 -19.16
C GLU A 480 25.50 19.67 -18.26
N GLN A 481 24.28 19.23 -18.57
CA GLN A 481 23.09 19.53 -17.75
C GLN A 481 23.21 18.98 -16.32
N MET A 482 23.67 17.74 -16.19
CA MET A 482 23.87 17.13 -14.86
C MET A 482 24.99 17.84 -14.09
N LEU A 483 26.05 18.27 -14.75
CA LEU A 483 27.14 19.05 -14.14
C LEU A 483 26.67 20.41 -13.66
N ASP A 484 25.88 21.13 -14.48
CA ASP A 484 25.31 22.43 -14.08
C ASP A 484 24.37 22.30 -12.87
N GLU A 485 23.56 21.24 -12.81
CA GLU A 485 22.72 20.97 -11.65
C GLU A 485 23.53 20.64 -10.39
N ILE A 486 24.64 19.89 -10.51
CA ILE A 486 25.55 19.61 -9.40
C ILE A 486 26.20 20.94 -8.93
N CYS A 487 26.68 21.75 -9.86
CA CYS A 487 27.29 23.05 -9.58
C CYS A 487 26.31 23.99 -8.84
N ALA A 488 25.07 24.10 -9.33
CA ALA A 488 24.04 24.92 -8.72
C ALA A 488 23.63 24.41 -7.31
N THR A 489 23.58 23.08 -7.13
CA THR A 489 23.25 22.47 -5.83
C THR A 489 24.39 22.67 -4.82
N LEU A 490 25.65 22.69 -5.22
CA LEU A 490 26.80 22.96 -4.36
C LEU A 490 26.95 24.44 -3.99
N ALA A 491 26.28 25.34 -4.71
CA ALA A 491 26.49 26.76 -4.64
C ALA A 491 26.17 27.38 -3.27
N GLY A 492 25.18 26.83 -2.55
CA GLY A 492 24.87 27.29 -1.17
C GLY A 492 26.06 27.11 -0.23
N ARG A 493 26.64 25.90 -0.21
CA ARG A 493 27.83 25.60 0.59
C ARG A 493 29.07 26.40 0.12
N ALA A 494 29.23 26.58 -1.20
CA ALA A 494 30.31 27.38 -1.76
C ALA A 494 30.18 28.84 -1.35
N ALA A 495 28.96 29.39 -1.29
CA ALA A 495 28.72 30.74 -0.82
C ALA A 495 29.04 30.89 0.67
N GLU A 496 28.71 29.95 1.52
CA GLU A 496 29.12 29.96 2.92
C GLU A 496 30.66 30.04 3.07
N GLU A 497 31.41 29.24 2.34
CA GLU A 497 32.87 29.23 2.38
C GLU A 497 33.45 30.56 1.90
N VAL A 498 32.97 31.06 0.74
CA VAL A 498 33.52 32.28 0.10
C VAL A 498 33.20 33.53 0.90
N PHE A 499 31.97 33.69 1.42
CA PHE A 499 31.52 34.95 2.03
C PHE A 499 31.52 34.96 3.55
N LEU A 500 31.40 33.76 4.20
CA LEU A 500 31.44 33.65 5.67
C LEU A 500 32.77 33.10 6.17
N GLY A 501 33.60 32.49 5.30
CA GLY A 501 34.83 31.80 5.67
C GLY A 501 34.63 30.57 6.55
N ARG A 502 33.38 30.09 6.66
CA ARG A 502 33.00 28.91 7.45
C ARG A 502 31.87 28.15 6.73
N ILE A 503 31.81 26.85 6.94
CA ILE A 503 30.78 25.96 6.40
C ILE A 503 29.86 25.53 7.52
N SER A 504 28.58 25.32 7.20
CA SER A 504 27.54 24.88 8.15
C SER A 504 27.00 23.48 7.86
N SER A 505 26.21 22.96 8.77
CA SER A 505 25.47 21.70 8.56
C SER A 505 24.23 21.89 7.67
N GLY A 506 23.91 23.11 7.25
CA GLY A 506 22.71 23.42 6.44
C GLY A 506 22.70 22.71 5.09
N ALA A 507 23.88 22.50 4.51
CA ALA A 507 24.04 21.88 3.19
C ALA A 507 23.92 20.33 3.18
N LEU A 508 23.42 19.69 4.25
CA LEU A 508 23.34 18.21 4.31
C LEU A 508 22.56 17.63 3.13
N ASN A 509 21.36 18.12 2.88
CA ASN A 509 20.50 17.62 1.80
C ASN A 509 21.09 17.89 0.41
N ASP A 510 21.77 19.01 0.24
CA ASP A 510 22.43 19.36 -1.01
C ASP A 510 23.57 18.38 -1.31
N LEU A 511 24.39 18.09 -0.30
CA LEU A 511 25.49 17.12 -0.43
C LEU A 511 24.98 15.71 -0.71
N GLU A 512 23.88 15.30 -0.09
CA GLU A 512 23.24 14.00 -0.37
C GLU A 512 22.77 13.91 -1.82
N ARG A 513 22.05 14.92 -2.29
CA ARG A 513 21.56 15.00 -3.69
C ARG A 513 22.70 15.01 -4.70
N VAL A 514 23.73 15.81 -4.45
CA VAL A 514 24.93 15.89 -5.30
C VAL A 514 25.63 14.54 -5.37
N THR A 515 25.83 13.89 -4.21
CA THR A 515 26.49 12.59 -4.15
C THR A 515 25.71 11.53 -4.92
N GLN A 516 24.39 11.44 -4.74
CA GLN A 516 23.53 10.50 -5.48
C GLN A 516 23.59 10.75 -6.98
N ARG A 517 23.56 12.03 -7.41
CA ARG A 517 23.61 12.40 -8.83
C ARG A 517 24.96 12.09 -9.46
N ALA A 518 26.06 12.43 -8.79
CA ALA A 518 27.40 12.14 -9.25
C ALA A 518 27.65 10.63 -9.33
N TYR A 519 27.16 9.88 -8.35
CA TYR A 519 27.22 8.42 -8.38
C TYR A 519 26.42 7.84 -9.55
N GLY A 520 25.23 8.38 -9.81
CA GLY A 520 24.40 8.02 -10.97
C GLY A 520 25.11 8.25 -12.29
N MET A 521 25.76 9.42 -12.46
CA MET A 521 26.54 9.75 -13.66
C MET A 521 27.68 8.76 -13.90
N VAL A 522 28.45 8.45 -12.87
CA VAL A 522 29.66 7.62 -12.97
C VAL A 522 29.32 6.14 -13.06
N ALA A 523 28.46 5.64 -12.13
CA ALA A 523 28.23 4.21 -11.98
C ALA A 523 27.07 3.67 -12.84
N TYR A 524 26.04 4.47 -13.14
CA TYR A 524 24.85 3.98 -13.83
C TYR A 524 24.79 4.41 -15.29
N LEU A 525 25.14 5.67 -15.56
CA LEU A 525 25.03 6.25 -16.90
C LEU A 525 26.31 6.16 -17.72
N GLY A 526 27.46 5.77 -17.09
CA GLY A 526 28.73 5.65 -17.78
C GLY A 526 29.25 6.96 -18.42
N MET A 527 28.88 8.12 -17.80
CA MET A 527 29.22 9.47 -18.32
C MET A 527 30.58 9.98 -17.82
N SER A 528 31.37 9.13 -17.18
CA SER A 528 32.70 9.46 -16.70
C SER A 528 33.78 9.12 -17.75
N GLU A 529 34.87 9.89 -17.80
CA GLU A 529 36.02 9.63 -18.66
C GLU A 529 36.84 8.42 -18.16
N SER A 530 36.87 8.16 -16.85
CA SER A 530 37.62 7.07 -16.26
C SER A 530 36.91 5.71 -16.34
N LEU A 531 35.56 5.72 -16.47
CA LEU A 531 34.70 4.54 -16.57
C LEU A 531 33.63 4.74 -17.66
N PRO A 532 34.02 4.93 -18.93
CA PRO A 532 33.10 5.27 -20.01
C PRO A 532 32.28 4.06 -20.45
N ASN A 533 31.02 4.30 -20.82
CA ASN A 533 30.15 3.33 -21.50
C ASN A 533 29.88 2.02 -20.71
N ILE A 534 30.03 2.03 -19.39
CA ILE A 534 29.74 0.89 -18.54
C ILE A 534 28.67 1.30 -17.56
N SER A 535 27.63 0.46 -17.41
CA SER A 535 26.61 0.61 -16.39
C SER A 535 26.72 -0.47 -15.33
N TYR A 536 26.90 -0.06 -14.09
CA TYR A 536 26.86 -0.91 -12.91
C TYR A 536 25.52 -0.83 -12.20
N TYR A 537 24.45 -0.52 -12.93
CA TYR A 537 23.10 -0.49 -12.35
C TYR A 537 22.69 -1.89 -11.92
N THR A 538 22.21 -2.01 -10.69
CA THR A 538 21.57 -3.22 -10.15
C THR A 538 20.26 -2.84 -9.52
N ASN A 539 19.26 -3.71 -9.64
CA ASN A 539 18.02 -3.56 -8.89
C ASN A 539 18.33 -3.56 -7.40
N GLN A 540 17.67 -2.70 -6.66
CA GLN A 540 17.88 -2.45 -5.21
C GLN A 540 17.77 -3.70 -4.30
N GLU A 541 17.30 -4.83 -4.84
CA GLU A 541 17.18 -6.09 -4.10
C GLU A 541 18.49 -6.93 -4.06
N SER A 542 19.51 -6.54 -4.80
CA SER A 542 20.81 -7.23 -4.78
C SER A 542 21.68 -6.67 -3.67
N PHE A 543 21.96 -7.48 -2.64
CA PHE A 543 22.90 -7.15 -1.57
C PHE A 543 24.37 -7.15 -2.05
N GLN A 544 24.64 -7.60 -3.28
CA GLN A 544 26.00 -7.65 -3.82
C GLN A 544 26.21 -6.51 -4.83
N LYS A 545 27.31 -5.78 -4.64
CA LYS A 545 27.76 -4.78 -5.60
C LYS A 545 28.13 -5.48 -6.91
N PRO A 546 27.71 -4.96 -8.09
CA PRO A 546 28.00 -5.59 -9.40
C PRO A 546 29.42 -5.35 -9.89
N TYR A 547 30.32 -4.90 -9.03
CA TYR A 547 31.70 -4.55 -9.40
C TYR A 547 32.67 -4.95 -8.29
N SER A 548 33.97 -5.05 -8.68
CA SER A 548 35.07 -5.37 -7.77
C SER A 548 35.38 -4.20 -6.83
N GLU A 549 36.09 -4.47 -5.72
CA GLU A 549 36.55 -3.42 -4.80
C GLU A 549 37.49 -2.40 -5.50
N GLU A 550 38.28 -2.83 -6.47
CA GLU A 550 39.13 -1.93 -7.27
C GLU A 550 38.27 -0.97 -8.11
N THR A 551 37.25 -1.50 -8.78
CA THR A 551 36.29 -0.67 -9.53
C THR A 551 35.54 0.27 -8.60
N GLY A 552 35.16 -0.19 -7.40
CA GLY A 552 34.53 0.65 -6.38
C GLY A 552 35.41 1.85 -6.01
N ARG A 553 36.71 1.64 -5.77
CA ARG A 553 37.65 2.74 -5.47
C ARG A 553 37.78 3.74 -6.64
N ARG A 554 37.73 3.25 -7.89
CA ARG A 554 37.76 4.12 -9.07
C ARG A 554 36.48 4.94 -9.18
N ILE A 555 35.33 4.34 -8.89
CA ILE A 555 34.03 5.05 -8.85
C ILE A 555 34.09 6.15 -7.78
N ASP A 556 34.52 5.83 -6.57
CA ASP A 556 34.60 6.78 -5.44
C ASP A 556 35.55 7.94 -5.75
N ALA A 557 36.72 7.65 -6.33
CA ALA A 557 37.69 8.66 -6.73
C ALA A 557 37.12 9.61 -7.79
N GLU A 558 36.42 9.07 -8.79
CA GLU A 558 35.84 9.85 -9.88
C GLU A 558 34.66 10.69 -9.43
N VAL A 559 33.78 10.14 -8.57
CA VAL A 559 32.70 10.90 -7.94
C VAL A 559 33.25 12.08 -7.13
N SER A 560 34.29 11.83 -6.33
CA SER A 560 34.94 12.87 -5.53
C SER A 560 35.57 13.95 -6.42
N ARG A 561 36.27 13.56 -7.50
CA ARG A 561 36.87 14.48 -8.48
C ARG A 561 35.80 15.38 -9.11
N LEU A 562 34.72 14.79 -9.60
CA LEU A 562 33.64 15.47 -10.26
C LEU A 562 32.96 16.50 -9.32
N ILE A 563 32.66 16.08 -8.08
CA ILE A 563 32.05 16.96 -7.08
C ILE A 563 32.97 18.16 -6.79
N ASN A 564 34.28 17.89 -6.57
CA ASN A 564 35.23 18.96 -6.28
C ASN A 564 35.41 19.94 -7.44
N GLU A 565 35.46 19.47 -8.68
CA GLU A 565 35.49 20.33 -9.86
C GLU A 565 34.30 21.27 -9.95
N GLN A 566 33.09 20.74 -9.71
CA GLN A 566 31.87 21.57 -9.74
C GLN A 566 31.79 22.51 -8.52
N TYR A 567 32.31 22.12 -7.37
CA TYR A 567 32.43 22.96 -6.20
C TYR A 567 33.35 24.16 -6.46
N ASP A 568 34.53 23.92 -7.03
CA ASP A 568 35.48 24.99 -7.40
C ASP A 568 34.93 25.88 -8.53
N ARG A 569 34.13 25.32 -9.45
CA ARG A 569 33.39 26.08 -10.47
C ARG A 569 32.37 27.01 -9.80
N ALA A 570 31.60 26.54 -8.84
CA ALA A 570 30.64 27.35 -8.09
C ALA A 570 31.34 28.51 -7.33
N LYS A 571 32.46 28.22 -6.65
CA LYS A 571 33.25 29.25 -5.97
C LYS A 571 33.76 30.35 -6.93
N ARG A 572 34.23 29.96 -8.11
CA ARG A 572 34.66 30.96 -9.12
C ARG A 572 33.52 31.85 -9.56
N ILE A 573 32.37 31.27 -9.93
CA ILE A 573 31.18 32.03 -10.34
C ILE A 573 30.74 33.02 -9.25
N LEU A 574 30.71 32.57 -8.00
CA LEU A 574 30.34 33.41 -6.85
C LEU A 574 31.35 34.54 -6.60
N THR A 575 32.65 34.27 -6.69
CA THR A 575 33.71 35.23 -6.51
C THR A 575 33.68 36.32 -7.58
N GLU A 576 33.48 35.92 -8.86
CA GLU A 576 33.36 36.82 -10.00
C GLU A 576 32.13 37.74 -9.89
N ASN A 577 31.07 37.28 -9.22
CA ASN A 577 29.82 37.99 -9.07
C ASN A 577 29.54 38.42 -7.60
N ALA A 578 30.59 38.56 -6.78
CA ALA A 578 30.48 38.79 -5.35
C ALA A 578 29.60 39.98 -4.96
N ALA A 579 29.70 41.10 -5.67
CA ALA A 579 28.88 42.29 -5.39
C ALA A 579 27.39 42.05 -5.61
N LYS A 580 27.02 41.33 -6.68
CA LYS A 580 25.64 41.00 -7.02
C LYS A 580 25.07 39.97 -6.05
N HIS A 581 25.88 38.95 -5.69
CA HIS A 581 25.49 37.95 -4.69
C HIS A 581 25.21 38.59 -3.33
N ASN A 582 26.08 39.48 -2.84
CA ASN A 582 25.87 40.18 -1.57
C ASN A 582 24.60 41.02 -1.61
N ALA A 583 24.35 41.77 -2.70
CA ALA A 583 23.13 42.54 -2.86
C ALA A 583 21.88 41.65 -2.81
N LEU A 584 21.93 40.45 -3.40
CA LEU A 584 20.84 39.47 -3.36
C LEU A 584 20.64 38.92 -1.95
N ALA A 585 21.71 38.62 -1.21
CA ALA A 585 21.66 38.15 0.16
C ALA A 585 21.12 39.23 1.12
N ASP A 586 21.51 40.49 0.93
CA ASP A 586 20.99 41.63 1.71
C ASP A 586 19.49 41.82 1.45
N LEU A 587 19.05 41.76 0.18
CA LEU A 587 17.64 41.84 -0.19
C LEU A 587 16.82 40.67 0.42
N LEU A 588 17.38 39.45 0.47
CA LEU A 588 16.76 38.32 1.14
C LEU A 588 16.64 38.50 2.64
N CYS A 589 17.62 39.12 3.30
CA CYS A 589 17.52 39.45 4.72
C CYS A 589 16.41 40.47 5.00
N GLU A 590 16.14 41.40 4.06
CA GLU A 590 15.14 42.44 4.21
C GLU A 590 13.72 41.94 3.92
N HIS A 591 13.53 41.27 2.78
CA HIS A 591 12.21 40.85 2.28
C HIS A 591 11.83 39.42 2.64
N GLU A 592 12.76 38.58 3.09
CA GLU A 592 12.60 37.13 3.41
C GLU A 592 12.19 36.25 2.24
N VAL A 593 11.53 36.80 1.23
CA VAL A 593 11.12 36.16 -0.01
C VAL A 593 11.42 37.07 -1.17
N ILE A 594 12.13 36.59 -2.19
CA ILE A 594 12.40 37.30 -3.44
C ILE A 594 11.97 36.47 -4.62
N PHE A 595 11.63 37.13 -5.73
CA PHE A 595 11.18 36.49 -6.95
C PHE A 595 12.20 36.63 -8.09
N ALA A 596 12.01 35.90 -9.19
CA ALA A 596 12.87 36.01 -10.38
C ALA A 596 13.02 37.45 -10.91
N ALA A 597 12.00 38.30 -10.75
CA ALA A 597 12.04 39.71 -11.14
C ALA A 597 13.10 40.50 -10.33
N ASP A 598 13.22 40.20 -9.05
CA ASP A 598 14.21 40.87 -8.16
C ASP A 598 15.63 40.43 -8.55
N VAL A 599 15.80 39.16 -8.88
CA VAL A 599 17.09 38.64 -9.39
C VAL A 599 17.44 39.29 -10.71
N THR A 600 16.45 39.49 -11.61
CA THR A 600 16.65 40.20 -12.89
C THR A 600 17.12 41.64 -12.66
N ASN A 601 16.61 42.35 -11.63
CA ASN A 601 17.04 43.69 -11.31
C ASN A 601 18.51 43.78 -10.87
N ILE A 602 19.03 42.71 -10.22
CA ILE A 602 20.42 42.68 -9.69
C ILE A 602 21.39 42.11 -10.71
N PHE A 603 21.03 40.96 -11.33
CA PHE A 603 21.92 40.24 -12.23
C PHE A 603 21.76 40.64 -13.71
N GLY A 604 20.64 41.27 -14.08
CA GLY A 604 20.18 41.46 -15.45
C GLY A 604 19.29 40.28 -15.91
N PRO A 605 18.75 40.36 -17.14
CA PRO A 605 17.96 39.25 -17.68
C PRO A 605 18.82 37.98 -17.73
N ARG A 606 18.18 36.84 -17.54
CA ARG A 606 18.89 35.55 -17.65
C ARG A 606 19.53 35.42 -19.05
N PRO A 607 20.82 35.07 -19.13
CA PRO A 607 21.50 35.00 -20.42
C PRO A 607 20.94 33.90 -21.35
N TRP A 608 20.26 32.91 -20.81
CA TRP A 608 19.83 31.71 -21.49
C TRP A 608 18.31 31.62 -21.54
N LYS A 609 17.73 31.25 -22.69
CA LYS A 609 16.29 30.97 -22.80
C LYS A 609 15.92 29.66 -22.11
N SER A 610 14.78 29.62 -21.48
CA SER A 610 14.25 28.35 -20.97
C SER A 610 13.75 27.48 -22.13
N ARG A 611 13.75 26.16 -21.94
CA ARG A 611 13.20 25.22 -22.93
C ARG A 611 11.72 25.52 -23.23
N ALA A 612 10.96 25.94 -22.21
CA ALA A 612 9.58 26.33 -22.38
C ALA A 612 9.44 27.52 -23.35
N ASP A 613 10.34 28.51 -23.27
CA ASP A 613 10.36 29.65 -24.19
C ASP A 613 10.73 29.22 -25.60
N ILE A 614 11.68 28.30 -25.76
CA ILE A 614 12.07 27.73 -27.04
C ILE A 614 10.91 26.97 -27.70
N ILE A 615 10.22 26.11 -26.95
CA ILE A 615 9.05 25.34 -27.42
C ILE A 615 7.93 26.26 -27.87
N LEU A 616 7.68 27.35 -27.14
CA LEU A 616 6.64 28.31 -27.49
C LEU A 616 7.00 29.12 -28.77
N GLU A 617 8.28 29.40 -29.00
CA GLU A 617 8.73 30.06 -30.21
C GLU A 617 8.69 29.12 -31.43
N GLU A 618 8.86 27.81 -31.23
CA GLU A 618 8.81 26.79 -32.29
C GLU A 618 7.41 26.34 -32.69
N GLN A 619 6.40 26.57 -31.82
CA GLN A 619 5.01 26.26 -32.17
C GLN A 619 4.51 27.35 -33.14
N PRO A 620 4.01 26.98 -34.36
CA PRO A 620 3.36 27.94 -35.21
C PRO A 620 2.18 28.59 -34.51
N GLN A 621 2.21 29.90 -34.37
CA GLN A 621 1.08 30.64 -33.82
C GLN A 621 -0.17 30.31 -34.65
N PRO A 622 -1.33 29.98 -34.04
CA PRO A 622 -2.55 29.84 -34.81
C PRO A 622 -2.79 31.18 -35.53
N GLU A 623 -2.82 31.12 -36.88
CA GLU A 623 -3.17 32.27 -37.70
C GLU A 623 -4.47 32.87 -37.11
N SER A 624 -4.38 34.12 -36.72
CA SER A 624 -5.55 34.90 -36.30
C SER A 624 -6.48 34.97 -37.52
N GLU A 625 -7.62 34.28 -37.44
CA GLU A 625 -8.74 34.49 -38.35
C GLU A 625 -9.10 35.99 -38.33
N GLU A 626 -8.56 36.74 -39.27
CA GLU A 626 -9.09 38.06 -39.61
C GLU A 626 -10.55 37.88 -40.05
N LYS A 627 -11.47 38.30 -39.16
CA LYS A 627 -12.86 38.51 -39.58
C LYS A 627 -12.91 39.55 -40.66
N SER A 628 -12.96 39.09 -41.92
CA SER A 628 -13.40 39.93 -42.99
C SER A 628 -14.93 40.15 -42.89
N ASP A 629 -15.28 41.31 -42.37
CA ASP A 629 -16.61 41.89 -42.59
C ASP A 629 -16.79 42.10 -44.10
N ASP A 630 -17.60 41.29 -44.75
CA ASP A 630 -18.14 41.64 -46.06
C ASP A 630 -19.67 41.70 -46.00
N LYS A 631 -20.12 42.93 -46.28
CA LYS A 631 -21.52 43.30 -46.40
C LYS A 631 -22.02 43.00 -47.81
N THR A 632 -23.14 42.31 -47.87
CA THR A 632 -24.21 42.44 -48.85
C THR A 632 -23.91 42.43 -50.35
N ARG A 633 -24.44 41.42 -51.06
CA ARG A 633 -25.36 41.66 -52.19
C ARG A 633 -26.10 40.38 -52.61
N GLU A 634 -27.39 40.57 -52.78
CA GLU A 634 -28.37 39.68 -53.40
C GLU A 634 -28.09 39.40 -54.86
N GLY A 635 -28.53 38.25 -55.37
CA GLY A 635 -28.99 38.15 -56.74
C GLY A 635 -28.70 36.86 -57.50
N SER A 636 -29.70 36.00 -57.58
CA SER A 636 -30.19 35.26 -58.75
C SER A 636 -29.31 34.25 -59.51
N ASP A 637 -29.84 33.06 -59.49
CA ASP A 637 -30.19 32.15 -60.62
C ASP A 637 -29.14 31.37 -61.43
N GLU A 638 -29.46 30.09 -61.46
CA GLU A 638 -29.47 29.13 -62.59
C GLU A 638 -28.21 28.41 -63.08
N SER A 639 -28.34 27.11 -62.95
CA SER A 639 -28.17 26.05 -63.95
C SER A 639 -26.78 25.51 -64.29
N ALA A 640 -26.74 24.21 -64.13
CA ALA A 640 -26.32 23.17 -65.07
C ALA A 640 -24.83 22.83 -65.28
N SER A 641 -24.56 21.60 -64.90
CA SER A 641 -23.95 20.53 -65.71
C SER A 641 -22.43 20.42 -65.84
N THR A 642 -22.06 19.15 -65.62
CA THR A 642 -21.01 18.34 -66.26
C THR A 642 -19.54 18.54 -65.92
N GLY A 643 -19.05 17.54 -65.23
CA GLY A 643 -17.94 16.69 -65.70
C GLY A 643 -16.53 17.27 -65.69
N ASN A 644 -15.69 16.78 -64.88
CA ASN A 644 -14.52 16.03 -65.37
C ASN A 644 -13.61 15.56 -64.22
N GLU A 645 -13.21 14.35 -64.34
CA GLU A 645 -12.07 13.72 -63.63
C GLU A 645 -10.79 14.52 -63.86
N GLN A 646 -9.97 14.70 -62.83
CA GLN A 646 -8.52 14.65 -62.99
C GLN A 646 -7.80 14.37 -61.64
N THR A 647 -7.17 13.23 -61.66
CA THR A 647 -6.05 12.76 -60.83
C THR A 647 -5.01 13.83 -60.55
N THR A 648 -4.53 13.92 -59.28
CA THR A 648 -3.17 14.36 -58.98
C THR A 648 -2.63 13.64 -57.74
N ASP A 649 -1.69 12.80 -58.01
CA ASP A 649 -0.40 12.49 -57.42
C ASP A 649 -0.23 12.66 -55.90
N ALA A 650 -0.08 11.49 -55.27
CA ALA A 650 0.58 11.29 -53.99
C ALA A 650 2.11 11.47 -54.22
N ALA A 651 2.73 12.38 -53.52
CA ALA A 651 4.20 12.48 -53.43
C ALA A 651 4.69 11.54 -52.32
N ASP A 652 5.31 10.44 -52.80
CA ASP A 652 6.15 9.55 -52.02
C ASP A 652 7.39 10.31 -51.51
N TYR A 653 7.59 10.40 -50.21
CA TYR A 653 8.87 10.78 -49.62
C TYR A 653 9.74 9.52 -49.43
N ASP A 654 10.63 9.29 -50.40
CA ASP A 654 11.65 8.25 -50.37
C ASP A 654 12.83 8.66 -49.45
N CYS A 655 12.97 7.96 -48.34
CA CYS A 655 14.00 8.14 -47.30
C CYS A 655 15.28 7.31 -47.55
N THR A 656 15.65 7.04 -48.81
CA THR A 656 16.85 6.26 -49.13
C THR A 656 17.82 6.98 -50.05
N LYS A 657 18.45 8.04 -49.57
CA LYS A 657 19.69 8.56 -50.19
C LYS A 657 20.51 9.32 -49.14
N ASN A 658 21.41 8.59 -48.47
CA ASN A 658 22.76 9.02 -48.11
C ASN A 658 23.38 8.00 -47.14
N ALA A 659 24.00 6.96 -47.72
CA ALA A 659 25.00 6.16 -47.05
C ALA A 659 26.28 6.16 -47.91
N PRO A 660 27.44 6.45 -47.33
CA PRO A 660 28.69 6.40 -48.08
C PRO A 660 29.13 4.96 -48.35
N ARG A 661 29.64 4.72 -49.56
CA ARG A 661 30.16 3.44 -50.06
C ARG A 661 31.31 2.93 -49.19
N ARG A 662 31.23 1.67 -48.77
CA ARG A 662 32.37 0.91 -48.23
C ARG A 662 33.24 0.39 -49.39
N ASP A 663 34.53 0.68 -49.29
CA ASP A 663 35.57 0.10 -50.11
C ASP A 663 35.82 -1.38 -49.79
N ASP A 664 35.95 -2.16 -50.83
CA ASP A 664 36.38 -3.56 -50.83
C ASP A 664 37.81 -3.73 -50.31
N ARG A 665 38.07 -4.58 -49.35
CA ARG A 665 39.32 -5.32 -49.19
C ARG A 665 39.06 -6.75 -48.68
N PRO A 666 39.88 -7.73 -49.13
CA PRO A 666 39.52 -9.14 -49.12
C PRO A 666 39.81 -9.85 -47.77
N ALA A 667 39.10 -10.94 -47.62
CA ALA A 667 39.18 -11.87 -46.48
C ALA A 667 40.57 -12.48 -46.28
N ALA A 668 41.07 -12.45 -45.05
CA ALA A 668 42.15 -13.32 -44.60
C ALA A 668 41.56 -14.35 -43.56
N THR A 669 41.59 -15.58 -43.99
CA THR A 669 41.34 -16.77 -43.16
C THR A 669 42.43 -16.92 -42.13
N HIS A 670 42.09 -16.97 -40.86
CA HIS A 670 42.88 -17.62 -39.84
C HIS A 670 42.01 -18.58 -39.01
N GLN A 671 42.32 -19.88 -39.22
CA GLN A 671 42.03 -20.98 -38.32
C GLN A 671 42.76 -20.72 -37.00
N VAL A 672 42.08 -20.85 -35.91
CA VAL A 672 42.69 -21.10 -34.60
C VAL A 672 41.98 -22.27 -33.96
N ASP A 673 42.76 -23.31 -33.74
CA ASP A 673 42.48 -24.56 -33.06
C ASP A 673 41.99 -24.34 -31.63
N SER A 674 41.01 -25.17 -31.26
CA SER A 674 40.67 -25.48 -29.87
C SER A 674 41.70 -26.47 -29.30
N PRO A 675 42.12 -26.35 -28.02
CA PRO A 675 41.90 -27.46 -27.10
C PRO A 675 41.53 -26.99 -25.69
N PHE A 676 40.64 -27.65 -25.00
CA PHE A 676 40.78 -28.33 -23.71
C PHE A 676 39.40 -28.70 -23.18
N SER A 677 39.17 -29.98 -23.10
CA SER A 677 38.26 -30.67 -22.18
C SER A 677 39.05 -31.29 -21.01
N PRO A 678 38.45 -31.94 -20.02
CA PRO A 678 38.11 -31.45 -18.69
C PRO A 678 38.96 -32.09 -17.57
N ASN A 679 38.91 -31.47 -16.40
CA ASN A 679 38.87 -32.23 -15.14
C ASN A 679 38.17 -31.41 -14.07
#